data_1e81a221d4573bc1b0966e0b831fb26e
#
_entry.id   1e81a221d4573bc1b0966e0b831fb26e
#
_cell.length_a   1.000
_cell.length_b   1.000
_cell.length_c   1.000
_cell.angle_alpha   90.00
_cell.angle_beta   90.00
_cell.angle_gamma   90.00
#
_symmetry.space_group_name_H-M   'P 1'
#
loop_
_entity.id
_entity.type
_entity.pdbx_description
1 polymer ?
#
loop_
_entity_poly.entity_id
_entity_poly.type
_entity_poly.pdbx_seq_one_letter_code
_entity_poly.pdbx_strand_id
1 'polypeptide(L)'
;MEKFPKYQVSVITPFHNVDMDMFRRGYESLKCQSIGFENIQWIVVLHNTKPQIREDVEDLLAGQENIVIKTLDNEIHTPSSPRNYGLQFATAPYVGFLDGDDSFTPRCLQTTVAKMKKHAAQMVVFRREYELEQEGLFPLTEIVLWDQTKEEILIDRDNWDDIKMFSGIWGMVTSRLFDREFLSQNDITFDETVPYGEDLLFTIEAYGKAERICYLPQFIGYHYFINSGSTVQSMENKPGKVLVSYAEGFRRVFDAAFRNGIYIGYLLAHFLTMFALVMIHAKDLTLADRKAIKEYLEPYVHKISVLPTSKLCTEQEAKMMYELPREVILHPENFDKGFHMQSVWNGEGTLFKILQENNNTDYGRRYCFAALQAAEGYQVRVPLSSYSTYAPLIQLQTQIGEHGIFAANQIKYYLLTESEKGDILLFPATQKHLEPYVKAFTDIVQDKTSFTLFESLPKRRAYNDRGSLNSLTGVILSEFFWQERNTLQGNQAKFATPEELLFPTEELDTLYLRVLFALKEQAVEQLIAPSAWGIVEALAFIEKHWEIICHDIEKGEITFALDVSTELLRRMKGHLSGDKERADRLRRAFSAGFDSKILSGVWPNLKRITAFGDGPFRIYTDRLRRYISDIPFDNGYFMTSAALVGQSIEGTNKYRLLEGSNFYEFLPITSADDEKPRLLTKLNEGEVYELIVTNQAGLYRYRTGYLIRVEERNGGNLIFSLAGRRGQSVAVGGATFSEDAIYQVVVKTADKYGLDVADFAFYADETGLTILLEPTDLTELSDFLCNNATEVIADSFDEFLRQGNTDYTARCKIFWNMPQTHLLYRDLRRYREQAAPYQIEPAHFLNTPEKINFFTHNIWSQSI
;
A
#
# COMPACT_ATOMS: atom_id res chain seq x y z
N MET A 1 -28.66 33.18 -50.35
CA MET A 1 -27.58 32.17 -50.22
C MET A 1 -26.82 32.48 -48.94
N GLU A 2 -27.10 31.72 -47.89
CA GLU A 2 -26.29 31.78 -46.67
C GLU A 2 -24.87 31.40 -47.08
N LYS A 3 -23.91 32.30 -46.88
CA LYS A 3 -22.51 31.99 -47.08
C LYS A 3 -22.09 31.01 -45.96
N PHE A 4 -21.88 29.75 -46.31
CA PHE A 4 -21.24 28.82 -45.34
C PHE A 4 -19.93 29.43 -44.87
N PRO A 5 -19.66 29.41 -43.54
CA PRO A 5 -18.42 29.94 -43.00
C PRO A 5 -17.23 29.21 -43.63
N LYS A 6 -16.15 29.95 -43.98
CA LYS A 6 -14.93 29.36 -44.59
C LYS A 6 -14.32 28.30 -43.67
N TYR A 7 -14.42 28.48 -42.35
CA TYR A 7 -13.87 27.58 -41.35
C TYR A 7 -14.97 27.11 -40.39
N GLN A 8 -14.80 25.94 -39.80
CA GLN A 8 -15.75 25.40 -38.82
C GLN A 8 -15.40 25.80 -37.37
N VAL A 9 -14.11 25.97 -37.08
CA VAL A 9 -13.60 26.35 -35.77
C VAL A 9 -12.42 27.28 -35.89
N SER A 10 -12.34 28.29 -35.03
CA SER A 10 -11.15 29.14 -34.85
C SER A 10 -10.44 28.65 -33.59
N VAL A 11 -9.15 28.38 -33.66
CA VAL A 11 -8.29 28.03 -32.53
C VAL A 11 -7.33 29.20 -32.31
N ILE A 12 -7.29 29.69 -31.06
CA ILE A 12 -6.44 30.81 -30.65
C ILE A 12 -5.31 30.30 -29.78
N THR A 13 -4.07 30.59 -30.16
CA THR A 13 -2.87 30.24 -29.41
C THR A 13 -2.14 31.52 -28.95
N PRO A 14 -2.13 31.80 -27.66
CA PRO A 14 -1.21 32.78 -27.08
C PRO A 14 0.20 32.21 -27.07
N PHE A 15 1.16 32.92 -27.65
CA PHE A 15 2.55 32.48 -27.76
C PHE A 15 3.49 33.49 -27.10
N HIS A 16 4.26 33.04 -26.09
CA HIS A 16 5.27 33.85 -25.40
C HIS A 16 6.56 33.07 -25.19
N ASN A 17 7.51 33.18 -26.15
CA ASN A 17 8.82 32.53 -26.05
C ASN A 17 8.77 31.02 -25.68
N VAL A 18 7.76 30.32 -26.17
CA VAL A 18 7.61 28.86 -26.00
C VAL A 18 8.74 28.14 -26.76
N ASP A 19 9.16 27.01 -26.24
CA ASP A 19 10.11 26.13 -26.94
C ASP A 19 9.55 25.70 -28.28
N MET A 20 10.38 25.77 -29.37
CA MET A 20 9.92 25.53 -30.72
C MET A 20 9.52 24.06 -30.98
N ASP A 21 10.07 23.10 -30.24
CA ASP A 21 9.67 21.69 -30.37
C ASP A 21 8.30 21.45 -29.72
N MET A 22 8.04 22.08 -28.57
CA MET A 22 6.72 22.07 -27.96
C MET A 22 5.67 22.73 -28.87
N PHE A 23 5.97 23.92 -29.41
CA PHE A 23 5.08 24.61 -30.33
C PHE A 23 4.80 23.79 -31.59
N ARG A 24 5.82 23.13 -32.14
CA ARG A 24 5.69 22.23 -33.29
C ARG A 24 4.74 21.08 -33.00
N ARG A 25 4.77 20.51 -31.78
CA ARG A 25 3.82 19.47 -31.34
C ARG A 25 2.38 19.94 -31.38
N GLY A 26 2.11 21.16 -30.88
CA GLY A 26 0.79 21.81 -31.00
C GLY A 26 0.35 21.97 -32.47
N TYR A 27 1.24 22.44 -33.35
CA TYR A 27 0.98 22.57 -34.78
C TYR A 27 0.64 21.23 -35.45
N GLU A 28 1.44 20.20 -35.22
CA GLU A 28 1.18 18.86 -35.79
C GLU A 28 -0.14 18.29 -35.26
N SER A 29 -0.50 18.57 -33.99
CA SER A 29 -1.79 18.14 -33.41
C SER A 29 -3.00 18.76 -34.14
N LEU A 30 -2.88 20.00 -34.65
CA LEU A 30 -3.91 20.65 -35.43
C LEU A 30 -3.97 20.09 -36.88
N LYS A 31 -2.84 19.78 -37.47
CA LYS A 31 -2.78 19.13 -38.78
C LYS A 31 -3.39 17.74 -38.80
N CYS A 32 -3.27 17.03 -37.69
CA CYS A 32 -3.79 15.68 -37.50
C CYS A 32 -5.28 15.64 -37.05
N GLN A 33 -5.95 16.80 -36.95
CA GLN A 33 -7.36 16.81 -36.56
C GLN A 33 -8.26 16.15 -37.61
N SER A 34 -9.13 15.25 -37.18
CA SER A 34 -10.05 14.53 -38.07
C SER A 34 -11.11 15.41 -38.76
N ILE A 35 -11.31 16.64 -38.28
CA ILE A 35 -12.16 17.63 -38.93
C ILE A 35 -11.54 18.17 -40.25
N GLY A 36 -10.24 17.96 -40.49
CA GLY A 36 -9.44 18.52 -41.57
C GLY A 36 -8.83 19.86 -41.21
N PHE A 37 -7.52 20.01 -41.44
CA PHE A 37 -6.79 21.24 -41.07
C PHE A 37 -7.30 22.47 -41.84
N GLU A 38 -7.74 22.30 -43.07
CA GLU A 38 -8.35 23.34 -43.91
C GLU A 38 -9.66 23.91 -43.33
N ASN A 39 -10.33 23.17 -42.44
CA ASN A 39 -11.56 23.61 -41.77
C ASN A 39 -11.29 24.36 -40.46
N ILE A 40 -10.01 24.48 -40.05
CA ILE A 40 -9.56 25.13 -38.83
C ILE A 40 -8.93 26.48 -39.20
N GLN A 41 -9.43 27.58 -38.64
CA GLN A 41 -8.70 28.84 -38.64
C GLN A 41 -7.78 28.85 -37.43
N TRP A 42 -6.46 28.83 -37.59
CA TRP A 42 -5.52 28.91 -36.48
C TRP A 42 -4.97 30.33 -36.33
N ILE A 43 -5.16 30.94 -35.19
CA ILE A 43 -4.76 32.31 -34.87
C ILE A 43 -3.67 32.25 -33.81
N VAL A 44 -2.43 32.54 -34.22
CA VAL A 44 -1.25 32.57 -33.36
C VAL A 44 -0.97 34.04 -33.01
N VAL A 45 -0.97 34.37 -31.72
CA VAL A 45 -0.67 35.72 -31.25
C VAL A 45 0.68 35.71 -30.56
N LEU A 46 1.69 36.24 -31.26
CA LEU A 46 3.05 36.40 -30.73
C LEU A 46 3.08 37.57 -29.74
N HIS A 47 3.08 37.26 -28.45
CA HIS A 47 2.96 38.27 -27.37
C HIS A 47 4.30 38.48 -26.70
N ASN A 48 4.84 39.71 -26.79
CA ASN A 48 6.13 40.07 -26.18
C ASN A 48 7.23 39.05 -26.53
N THR A 49 7.21 38.53 -27.76
CA THR A 49 8.09 37.43 -28.22
C THR A 49 9.41 38.02 -28.74
N LYS A 50 10.53 37.36 -28.47
CA LYS A 50 11.85 37.77 -28.97
C LYS A 50 11.92 37.74 -30.49
N PRO A 51 12.62 38.67 -31.13
CA PRO A 51 12.63 38.80 -32.60
C PRO A 51 13.02 37.50 -33.33
N GLN A 52 14.05 36.81 -32.87
CA GLN A 52 14.52 35.56 -33.47
C GLN A 52 13.43 34.48 -33.44
N ILE A 53 12.75 34.34 -32.30
CA ILE A 53 11.68 33.33 -32.14
C ILE A 53 10.45 33.69 -32.98
N ARG A 54 10.18 34.98 -33.20
CA ARG A 54 9.12 35.43 -34.15
C ARG A 54 9.41 34.94 -35.55
N GLU A 55 10.64 35.15 -36.02
CA GLU A 55 11.10 34.71 -37.35
C GLU A 55 10.97 33.18 -37.47
N ASP A 56 11.41 32.43 -36.45
CA ASP A 56 11.32 30.96 -36.41
C ASP A 56 9.85 30.46 -36.51
N VAL A 57 8.91 31.15 -35.84
CA VAL A 57 7.47 30.82 -35.91
C VAL A 57 6.88 31.19 -37.27
N GLU A 58 7.21 32.37 -37.81
CA GLU A 58 6.75 32.81 -39.13
C GLU A 58 7.23 31.85 -40.22
N ASP A 59 8.49 31.44 -40.16
CA ASP A 59 9.07 30.48 -41.11
C ASP A 59 8.42 29.10 -40.99
N LEU A 60 8.18 28.60 -39.76
CA LEU A 60 7.52 27.30 -39.53
C LEU A 60 6.10 27.27 -40.11
N LEU A 61 5.38 28.37 -40.03
CA LEU A 61 3.96 28.47 -40.43
C LEU A 61 3.75 29.04 -41.84
N ALA A 62 4.82 29.33 -42.55
CA ALA A 62 4.75 29.94 -43.86
C ALA A 62 3.95 29.10 -44.89
N GLY A 63 3.20 29.78 -45.76
CA GLY A 63 2.47 29.14 -46.87
C GLY A 63 1.13 28.50 -46.50
N GLN A 64 0.65 28.64 -45.27
CA GLN A 64 -0.64 28.11 -44.82
C GLN A 64 -1.73 29.20 -44.86
N GLU A 65 -2.76 29.05 -45.72
CA GLU A 65 -3.82 30.06 -45.88
C GLU A 65 -4.82 30.15 -44.72
N ASN A 66 -4.89 29.11 -43.89
CA ASN A 66 -5.79 29.03 -42.75
C ASN A 66 -5.15 29.49 -41.43
N ILE A 67 -3.88 29.93 -41.48
CA ILE A 67 -3.16 30.45 -40.31
C ILE A 67 -3.13 31.97 -40.34
N VAL A 68 -3.39 32.59 -39.21
CA VAL A 68 -3.34 34.03 -38.98
C VAL A 68 -2.32 34.32 -37.89
N ILE A 69 -1.17 34.87 -38.24
CA ILE A 69 -0.15 35.31 -37.26
C ILE A 69 -0.38 36.78 -36.91
N LYS A 70 -0.39 37.13 -35.66
CA LYS A 70 -0.51 38.49 -35.15
C LYS A 70 0.56 38.72 -34.08
N THR A 71 1.13 39.93 -34.08
CA THR A 71 2.08 40.36 -33.07
C THR A 71 1.41 41.34 -32.13
N LEU A 72 1.62 41.16 -30.83
CA LEU A 72 1.12 42.06 -29.79
C LEU A 72 2.24 42.32 -28.78
N ASP A 73 2.70 43.55 -28.67
CA ASP A 73 3.69 43.98 -27.69
C ASP A 73 3.04 45.02 -26.76
N ASN A 74 2.95 44.68 -25.48
CA ASN A 74 2.40 45.57 -24.46
C ASN A 74 3.03 45.28 -23.07
N GLU A 75 2.63 46.04 -22.05
CA GLU A 75 3.16 45.86 -20.69
C GLU A 75 2.46 44.73 -19.89
N ILE A 76 1.44 44.08 -20.48
CA ILE A 76 0.69 43.01 -19.87
C ILE A 76 1.44 41.68 -20.10
N HIS A 77 1.66 40.91 -19.04
CA HIS A 77 2.42 39.65 -19.12
C HIS A 77 1.53 38.41 -18.78
N THR A 78 0.23 38.51 -19.06
CA THR A 78 -0.72 37.41 -18.87
C THR A 78 -1.23 36.89 -20.19
N PRO A 79 -1.72 35.64 -20.28
CA PRO A 79 -2.34 35.10 -21.50
C PRO A 79 -3.66 35.77 -21.89
N SER A 80 -4.25 36.58 -21.01
CA SER A 80 -5.52 37.32 -21.27
C SER A 80 -5.45 38.21 -22.49
N SER A 81 -4.41 39.05 -22.56
CA SER A 81 -4.27 40.05 -23.63
C SER A 81 -4.13 39.42 -25.02
N PRO A 82 -3.24 38.42 -25.25
CA PRO A 82 -3.14 37.75 -26.56
C PRO A 82 -4.39 36.93 -26.90
N ARG A 83 -5.07 36.35 -25.92
CA ARG A 83 -6.34 35.61 -26.16
C ARG A 83 -7.44 36.57 -26.59
N ASN A 84 -7.62 37.72 -25.93
CA ASN A 84 -8.56 38.76 -26.30
C ASN A 84 -8.25 39.33 -27.71
N TYR A 85 -6.96 39.56 -27.96
CA TYR A 85 -6.55 40.05 -29.29
C TYR A 85 -6.84 39.01 -30.37
N GLY A 86 -6.59 37.74 -30.13
CA GLY A 86 -6.91 36.66 -31.03
C GLY A 86 -8.41 36.53 -31.33
N LEU A 87 -9.27 36.74 -30.34
CA LEU A 87 -10.74 36.71 -30.49
C LEU A 87 -11.24 37.68 -31.56
N GLN A 88 -10.58 38.82 -31.75
CA GLN A 88 -10.97 39.81 -32.74
C GLN A 88 -10.80 39.30 -34.17
N PHE A 89 -9.94 38.31 -34.40
CA PHE A 89 -9.67 37.74 -35.72
C PHE A 89 -10.40 36.43 -35.98
N ALA A 90 -11.10 35.88 -34.95
CA ALA A 90 -11.87 34.66 -35.11
C ALA A 90 -13.09 34.86 -36.02
N THR A 91 -13.19 34.03 -37.07
CA THR A 91 -14.27 34.15 -38.08
C THR A 91 -15.17 32.91 -38.09
N ALA A 92 -14.73 31.78 -37.55
CA ALA A 92 -15.54 30.57 -37.48
C ALA A 92 -16.68 30.68 -36.46
N PRO A 93 -17.74 29.89 -36.57
CA PRO A 93 -18.84 29.90 -35.58
C PRO A 93 -18.40 29.50 -34.18
N TYR A 94 -17.39 28.63 -34.07
CA TYR A 94 -16.91 28.14 -32.77
C TYR A 94 -15.46 28.55 -32.54
N VAL A 95 -15.11 28.73 -31.24
CA VAL A 95 -13.78 29.15 -30.79
C VAL A 95 -13.27 28.20 -29.70
N GLY A 96 -12.02 27.74 -29.88
CA GLY A 96 -11.26 27.01 -28.85
C GLY A 96 -9.91 27.70 -28.59
N PHE A 97 -9.29 27.35 -27.48
CA PHE A 97 -7.96 27.85 -27.09
C PHE A 97 -6.98 26.69 -27.02
N LEU A 98 -5.77 26.90 -27.51
CA LEU A 98 -4.66 25.96 -27.46
C LEU A 98 -3.43 26.70 -26.98
N ASP A 99 -2.88 26.33 -25.82
CA ASP A 99 -1.66 26.94 -25.32
C ASP A 99 -0.45 26.46 -26.15
N GLY A 100 0.58 27.30 -26.26
CA GLY A 100 1.68 27.06 -27.21
C GLY A 100 2.55 25.84 -26.94
N ASP A 101 2.46 25.28 -25.76
CA ASP A 101 3.21 24.09 -25.29
C ASP A 101 2.35 22.81 -25.21
N ASP A 102 1.06 22.88 -25.54
CA ASP A 102 0.08 21.79 -25.41
C ASP A 102 -0.37 21.24 -26.78
N SER A 103 -1.28 20.24 -26.76
CA SER A 103 -1.83 19.66 -27.98
C SER A 103 -3.28 19.15 -27.82
N PHE A 104 -4.02 19.10 -28.92
CA PHE A 104 -5.32 18.44 -29.01
C PHE A 104 -5.19 16.97 -29.39
N THR A 105 -6.07 16.13 -28.87
CA THR A 105 -6.23 14.76 -29.40
C THR A 105 -6.82 14.78 -30.81
N PRO A 106 -6.54 13.77 -31.65
CA PRO A 106 -6.89 13.81 -33.10
C PRO A 106 -8.38 14.00 -33.43
N ARG A 107 -9.29 13.67 -32.49
CA ARG A 107 -10.74 13.81 -32.71
C ARG A 107 -11.37 14.99 -31.95
N CYS A 108 -10.58 15.80 -31.28
CA CYS A 108 -11.09 16.84 -30.39
C CYS A 108 -12.06 17.80 -31.07
N LEU A 109 -11.60 18.48 -32.15
CA LEU A 109 -12.38 19.50 -32.78
C LEU A 109 -13.58 18.93 -33.56
N GLN A 110 -13.45 17.75 -34.19
CA GLN A 110 -14.59 17.11 -34.86
C GLN A 110 -15.69 16.74 -33.87
N THR A 111 -15.32 16.10 -32.74
CA THR A 111 -16.26 15.65 -31.72
C THR A 111 -16.97 16.83 -31.10
N THR A 112 -16.22 17.84 -30.67
CA THR A 112 -16.78 19.00 -29.96
C THR A 112 -17.67 19.85 -30.89
N VAL A 113 -17.26 20.11 -32.13
CA VAL A 113 -18.09 20.82 -33.14
C VAL A 113 -19.38 20.04 -33.44
N ALA A 114 -19.30 18.70 -33.53
CA ALA A 114 -20.51 17.89 -33.78
C ALA A 114 -21.50 17.99 -32.57
N LYS A 115 -21.00 18.05 -31.35
CA LYS A 115 -21.81 18.19 -30.11
C LYS A 115 -22.39 19.62 -30.00
N MET A 116 -21.64 20.67 -30.35
CA MET A 116 -22.15 22.05 -30.47
C MET A 116 -23.37 22.10 -31.41
N LYS A 117 -23.23 21.54 -32.61
CA LYS A 117 -24.31 21.51 -33.60
C LYS A 117 -25.50 20.65 -33.18
N LYS A 118 -25.24 19.46 -32.65
CA LYS A 118 -26.28 18.50 -32.23
C LYS A 118 -27.19 19.09 -31.12
N HIS A 119 -26.63 19.77 -30.19
CA HIS A 119 -27.34 20.25 -29.01
C HIS A 119 -27.66 21.74 -29.00
N ALA A 120 -27.24 22.50 -30.04
CA ALA A 120 -27.27 23.97 -30.07
C ALA A 120 -26.68 24.55 -28.73
N ALA A 121 -25.55 23.97 -28.29
CA ALA A 121 -24.92 24.34 -27.03
C ALA A 121 -24.07 25.60 -27.22
N GLN A 122 -24.01 26.46 -26.18
CA GLN A 122 -23.13 27.62 -26.17
C GLN A 122 -21.71 27.24 -25.76
N MET A 123 -21.57 26.06 -25.14
CA MET A 123 -20.26 25.53 -24.73
C MET A 123 -20.27 24.00 -24.72
N VAL A 124 -19.17 23.40 -25.20
CA VAL A 124 -18.84 21.98 -24.97
C VAL A 124 -17.64 21.91 -24.06
N VAL A 125 -17.75 21.11 -23.01
CA VAL A 125 -16.68 20.86 -22.03
C VAL A 125 -16.21 19.42 -22.20
N PHE A 126 -14.91 19.21 -22.20
CA PHE A 126 -14.29 17.90 -22.34
C PHE A 126 -13.10 17.75 -21.40
N ARG A 127 -12.62 16.51 -21.23
CA ARG A 127 -11.50 16.20 -20.35
C ARG A 127 -10.16 16.43 -21.00
N ARG A 128 -9.17 16.56 -20.16
CA ARG A 128 -7.76 16.63 -20.52
C ARG A 128 -6.96 15.54 -19.83
N GLU A 129 -5.85 15.20 -20.42
CA GLU A 129 -4.83 14.33 -19.85
C GLU A 129 -3.58 15.15 -19.56
N TYR A 130 -2.91 14.81 -18.44
CA TYR A 130 -1.70 15.48 -18.03
C TYR A 130 -0.50 14.59 -18.31
N GLU A 131 0.51 15.12 -18.97
CA GLU A 131 1.76 14.46 -19.27
C GLU A 131 2.93 15.23 -18.66
N LEU A 132 3.80 14.51 -17.90
CA LEU A 132 4.99 15.09 -17.29
C LEU A 132 6.15 14.99 -18.27
N GLU A 133 6.73 16.11 -18.68
CA GLU A 133 7.89 16.12 -19.58
C GLU A 133 9.21 15.77 -18.91
N GLN A 134 9.27 15.85 -17.56
CA GLN A 134 10.48 15.54 -16.76
C GLN A 134 10.11 14.85 -15.45
N GLU A 135 11.01 13.99 -14.96
CA GLU A 135 10.90 13.43 -13.63
C GLU A 135 10.98 14.53 -12.55
N GLY A 136 10.20 14.39 -11.48
CA GLY A 136 10.22 15.30 -10.34
C GLY A 136 9.28 16.51 -10.43
N LEU A 137 8.54 16.65 -11.52
CA LEU A 137 7.49 17.66 -11.65
C LEU A 137 6.21 17.25 -10.90
N PHE A 138 5.47 18.25 -10.40
CA PHE A 138 4.24 18.00 -9.65
C PHE A 138 3.09 17.67 -10.61
N PRO A 139 2.44 16.48 -10.50
CA PRO A 139 1.34 16.12 -11.38
C PRO A 139 0.07 16.91 -11.03
N LEU A 140 -0.56 17.49 -12.04
CA LEU A 140 -1.91 18.02 -11.93
C LEU A 140 -2.92 16.91 -12.23
N THR A 141 -3.94 16.78 -11.38
CA THR A 141 -5.01 15.82 -11.61
C THR A 141 -6.35 16.52 -11.77
N GLU A 142 -7.15 16.04 -12.72
CA GLU A 142 -8.50 16.52 -12.88
C GLU A 142 -9.41 15.88 -11.83
N ILE A 143 -10.10 16.70 -11.02
CA ILE A 143 -11.11 16.19 -10.09
C ILE A 143 -12.38 15.91 -10.88
N VAL A 144 -12.70 14.64 -11.09
CA VAL A 144 -13.90 14.23 -11.80
C VAL A 144 -14.93 13.73 -10.80
N LEU A 145 -15.96 14.54 -10.55
CA LEU A 145 -17.03 14.23 -9.59
C LEU A 145 -18.26 13.57 -10.22
N TRP A 146 -18.21 13.23 -11.51
CA TRP A 146 -19.37 12.82 -12.29
C TRP A 146 -19.43 11.32 -12.54
N ASP A 147 -20.65 10.87 -12.82
CA ASP A 147 -20.92 9.56 -13.41
C ASP A 147 -20.20 9.42 -14.77
N GLN A 148 -19.01 8.81 -14.73
CA GLN A 148 -18.17 8.58 -15.93
C GLN A 148 -18.76 7.52 -16.87
N THR A 149 -19.90 6.95 -16.56
CA THR A 149 -20.56 5.95 -17.43
C THR A 149 -21.29 6.59 -18.59
N LYS A 150 -21.56 7.89 -18.56
CA LYS A 150 -22.27 8.62 -19.59
C LYS A 150 -21.34 9.18 -20.64
N GLU A 151 -21.68 9.03 -21.93
CA GLU A 151 -20.94 9.64 -23.03
C GLU A 151 -21.09 11.16 -23.07
N GLU A 152 -22.27 11.68 -22.75
CA GLU A 152 -22.58 13.11 -22.74
C GLU A 152 -23.59 13.46 -21.64
N ILE A 153 -23.46 14.64 -21.06
CA ILE A 153 -24.36 15.22 -20.09
C ILE A 153 -24.74 16.63 -20.56
N LEU A 154 -26.04 16.84 -20.76
CA LEU A 154 -26.56 18.16 -21.08
C LEU A 154 -26.92 18.88 -19.78
N ILE A 155 -26.40 20.10 -19.64
CA ILE A 155 -26.67 21.00 -18.54
C ILE A 155 -27.44 22.21 -19.12
N ASP A 156 -28.64 22.40 -18.68
CA ASP A 156 -29.47 23.56 -18.98
C ASP A 156 -29.96 24.21 -17.69
N ARG A 157 -30.66 25.36 -17.79
CA ARG A 157 -31.10 26.13 -16.61
C ARG A 157 -32.05 25.35 -15.72
N ASP A 158 -32.81 24.41 -16.29
CA ASP A 158 -33.82 23.63 -15.56
C ASP A 158 -33.21 22.47 -14.74
N ASN A 159 -32.02 21.98 -15.15
CA ASN A 159 -31.35 20.86 -14.49
C ASN A 159 -30.00 21.22 -13.84
N TRP A 160 -29.79 22.49 -13.60
CA TRP A 160 -28.60 23.05 -13.01
C TRP A 160 -28.46 22.68 -11.52
N ASP A 161 -27.39 22.07 -11.12
CA ASP A 161 -27.06 21.76 -9.72
C ASP A 161 -25.55 21.97 -9.42
N ASP A 162 -25.20 22.08 -8.14
CA ASP A 162 -23.85 22.38 -7.68
C ASP A 162 -22.81 21.36 -8.17
N ILE A 163 -23.18 20.09 -8.22
CA ILE A 163 -22.30 19.01 -8.64
C ILE A 163 -21.95 19.18 -10.11
N LYS A 164 -22.94 19.43 -10.94
CA LYS A 164 -22.75 19.65 -12.38
C LYS A 164 -21.87 20.86 -12.64
N MET A 165 -22.11 21.93 -11.90
CA MET A 165 -21.31 23.15 -11.99
C MET A 165 -19.86 22.92 -11.62
N PHE A 166 -19.61 22.21 -10.51
CA PHE A 166 -18.26 21.97 -10.05
C PHE A 166 -17.42 21.25 -11.08
N SER A 167 -17.90 20.16 -11.66
CA SER A 167 -17.17 19.40 -12.68
C SER A 167 -16.89 20.19 -13.96
N GLY A 168 -17.81 21.08 -14.34
CA GLY A 168 -17.66 21.88 -15.54
C GLY A 168 -16.77 23.12 -15.37
N ILE A 169 -16.75 23.70 -14.17
CA ILE A 169 -15.98 24.93 -13.85
C ILE A 169 -14.50 24.61 -13.63
N TRP A 170 -14.21 23.48 -13.00
CA TRP A 170 -12.84 23.11 -12.71
C TRP A 170 -12.09 22.75 -13.97
N GLY A 171 -11.51 23.68 -14.58
CA GLY A 171 -10.69 23.43 -15.74
C GLY A 171 -10.29 24.72 -16.42
N MET A 172 -9.17 24.65 -17.12
CA MET A 172 -8.67 25.75 -17.93
C MET A 172 -9.55 25.95 -19.18
N VAL A 173 -9.55 27.14 -19.72
CA VAL A 173 -10.27 27.49 -20.95
C VAL A 173 -9.96 26.58 -22.13
N THR A 174 -8.78 25.95 -22.13
CA THR A 174 -8.27 25.04 -23.20
C THR A 174 -9.04 23.71 -23.32
N SER A 175 -9.76 23.29 -22.28
CA SER A 175 -10.62 22.09 -22.38
C SER A 175 -12.09 22.40 -22.72
N ARG A 176 -12.30 23.46 -23.52
CA ARG A 176 -13.63 23.93 -23.90
C ARG A 176 -13.68 24.41 -25.36
N LEU A 177 -14.85 24.23 -25.94
CA LEU A 177 -15.21 24.87 -27.21
C LEU A 177 -16.41 25.80 -26.98
N PHE A 178 -16.36 27.02 -27.45
CA PHE A 178 -17.36 28.04 -27.23
C PHE A 178 -18.06 28.43 -28.56
N ASP A 179 -19.33 28.81 -28.46
CA ASP A 179 -20.01 29.51 -29.52
C ASP A 179 -19.47 30.97 -29.59
N ARG A 180 -18.95 31.39 -30.72
CA ARG A 180 -18.33 32.71 -30.88
C ARG A 180 -19.35 33.86 -30.78
N GLU A 181 -20.55 33.66 -31.30
CA GLU A 181 -21.62 34.66 -31.27
C GLU A 181 -22.11 34.83 -29.82
N PHE A 182 -22.28 33.75 -29.09
CA PHE A 182 -22.59 33.76 -27.66
C PHE A 182 -21.55 34.57 -26.86
N LEU A 183 -20.24 34.37 -27.10
CA LEU A 183 -19.19 35.13 -26.39
C LEU A 183 -19.33 36.62 -26.71
N SER A 184 -19.51 36.98 -28.00
CA SER A 184 -19.63 38.37 -28.43
C SER A 184 -20.89 39.08 -27.92
N GLN A 185 -22.05 38.40 -27.99
CA GLN A 185 -23.34 38.99 -27.53
C GLN A 185 -23.41 39.25 -26.05
N ASN A 186 -22.60 38.54 -25.28
CA ASN A 186 -22.56 38.61 -23.83
C ASN A 186 -21.34 39.35 -23.28
N ASP A 187 -20.53 39.99 -24.13
CA ASP A 187 -19.31 40.69 -23.76
C ASP A 187 -18.34 39.84 -22.91
N ILE A 188 -18.21 38.54 -23.22
CA ILE A 188 -17.35 37.63 -22.50
C ILE A 188 -15.93 37.74 -23.03
N THR A 189 -15.03 38.35 -22.27
CA THR A 189 -13.61 38.54 -22.57
C THR A 189 -12.77 38.20 -21.34
N PHE A 190 -11.48 37.93 -21.53
CA PHE A 190 -10.54 37.77 -20.43
C PHE A 190 -10.29 39.09 -19.73
N ASP A 191 -10.29 39.11 -18.42
CA ASP A 191 -9.92 40.29 -17.62
C ASP A 191 -8.39 40.44 -17.62
N GLU A 192 -7.85 41.42 -18.35
CA GLU A 192 -6.41 41.65 -18.51
C GLU A 192 -5.75 42.20 -17.22
N THR A 193 -6.53 42.61 -16.24
CA THR A 193 -6.05 43.12 -14.96
C THR A 193 -5.87 42.03 -13.92
N VAL A 194 -6.32 40.80 -14.20
CA VAL A 194 -6.19 39.64 -13.32
C VAL A 194 -4.91 38.89 -13.66
N PRO A 195 -3.93 38.86 -12.74
CA PRO A 195 -2.66 38.22 -13.03
C PRO A 195 -2.74 36.68 -12.95
N TYR A 196 -3.72 36.14 -12.23
CA TYR A 196 -3.91 34.68 -12.05
C TYR A 196 -5.40 34.33 -11.89
N GLY A 197 -5.82 33.21 -12.50
CA GLY A 197 -7.21 32.76 -12.47
C GLY A 197 -8.09 33.44 -13.55
N GLU A 198 -7.49 34.04 -14.54
CA GLU A 198 -8.16 34.67 -15.70
C GLU A 198 -8.99 33.66 -16.48
N ASP A 199 -8.48 32.45 -16.66
CA ASP A 199 -9.17 31.34 -17.33
C ASP A 199 -10.43 30.93 -16.58
N LEU A 200 -10.32 30.82 -15.26
CA LEU A 200 -11.43 30.46 -14.40
C LEU A 200 -12.49 31.57 -14.38
N LEU A 201 -12.04 32.83 -14.33
CA LEU A 201 -12.94 33.98 -14.38
C LEU A 201 -13.72 34.02 -15.69
N PHE A 202 -13.03 33.90 -16.85
CA PHE A 202 -13.65 33.81 -18.17
C PHE A 202 -14.67 32.66 -18.23
N THR A 203 -14.28 31.51 -17.73
CA THR A 203 -15.14 30.31 -17.73
C THR A 203 -16.40 30.52 -16.88
N ILE A 204 -16.27 31.10 -15.69
CA ILE A 204 -17.40 31.38 -14.79
C ILE A 204 -18.36 32.40 -15.43
N GLU A 205 -17.85 33.44 -16.08
CA GLU A 205 -18.69 34.38 -16.81
C GLU A 205 -19.46 33.69 -17.96
N ALA A 206 -18.79 32.79 -18.68
CA ALA A 206 -19.46 32.00 -19.72
C ALA A 206 -20.52 31.04 -19.15
N TYR A 207 -20.21 30.35 -18.06
CA TYR A 207 -21.19 29.49 -17.38
C TYR A 207 -22.42 30.26 -16.91
N GLY A 208 -22.19 31.42 -16.30
CA GLY A 208 -23.28 32.23 -15.76
C GLY A 208 -24.27 32.75 -16.82
N LYS A 209 -23.84 32.84 -18.06
CA LYS A 209 -24.63 33.38 -19.18
C LYS A 209 -25.14 32.29 -20.15
N ALA A 210 -24.53 31.08 -20.14
CA ALA A 210 -24.95 30.00 -21.01
C ALA A 210 -26.30 29.42 -20.59
N GLU A 211 -27.15 29.14 -21.59
CA GLU A 211 -28.43 28.45 -21.40
C GLU A 211 -28.27 26.92 -21.51
N ARG A 212 -27.34 26.48 -22.35
CA ARG A 212 -27.09 25.04 -22.58
C ARG A 212 -25.61 24.74 -22.73
N ILE A 213 -25.14 23.77 -21.98
CA ILE A 213 -23.77 23.29 -21.97
C ILE A 213 -23.78 21.77 -22.18
N CYS A 214 -22.89 21.26 -23.04
CA CYS A 214 -22.69 19.84 -23.23
C CYS A 214 -21.35 19.41 -22.59
N TYR A 215 -21.40 18.55 -21.60
CA TYR A 215 -20.22 17.97 -20.95
C TYR A 215 -19.97 16.54 -21.44
N LEU A 216 -18.71 16.23 -21.76
CA LEU A 216 -18.25 14.94 -22.28
C LEU A 216 -17.33 14.24 -21.23
N PRO A 217 -17.88 13.56 -20.23
CA PRO A 217 -17.13 13.06 -19.07
C PRO A 217 -16.12 11.95 -19.40
N GLN A 218 -16.29 11.27 -20.53
CA GLN A 218 -15.36 10.20 -20.97
C GLN A 218 -14.37 10.66 -22.04
N PHE A 219 -14.59 11.83 -22.64
CA PHE A 219 -13.84 12.26 -23.81
C PHE A 219 -12.63 13.10 -23.42
N ILE A 220 -11.43 12.57 -23.62
CA ILE A 220 -10.17 13.28 -23.49
C ILE A 220 -9.89 13.98 -24.83
N GLY A 221 -9.94 15.32 -24.83
CA GLY A 221 -9.74 16.13 -26.02
C GLY A 221 -8.42 16.91 -26.02
N TYR A 222 -7.73 16.99 -24.91
CA TYR A 222 -6.57 17.86 -24.72
C TYR A 222 -5.46 17.16 -23.94
N HIS A 223 -4.21 17.30 -24.40
CA HIS A 223 -3.00 16.92 -23.67
C HIS A 223 -2.33 18.17 -23.13
N TYR A 224 -2.25 18.22 -21.81
CA TYR A 224 -1.58 19.26 -21.05
C TYR A 224 -0.19 18.78 -20.64
N PHE A 225 0.85 19.42 -21.18
CA PHE A 225 2.23 19.06 -20.89
C PHE A 225 2.77 19.88 -19.73
N ILE A 226 3.12 19.19 -18.64
CA ILE A 226 3.68 19.82 -17.45
C ILE A 226 5.20 19.87 -17.62
N ASN A 227 5.73 21.08 -17.77
CA ASN A 227 7.16 21.34 -17.87
C ASN A 227 7.66 22.20 -16.69
N SER A 228 8.98 22.31 -16.53
CA SER A 228 9.60 23.07 -15.44
C SER A 228 9.28 24.58 -15.45
N GLY A 229 8.88 25.13 -16.60
CA GLY A 229 8.44 26.51 -16.77
C GLY A 229 6.96 26.74 -16.48
N SER A 230 6.18 25.67 -16.25
CA SER A 230 4.75 25.76 -15.97
C SER A 230 4.47 26.58 -14.72
N THR A 231 3.53 27.49 -14.84
CA THR A 231 3.15 28.42 -13.76
C THR A 231 2.72 27.69 -12.47
N VAL A 232 2.13 26.49 -12.60
CA VAL A 232 1.64 25.69 -11.48
C VAL A 232 2.80 25.01 -10.72
N GLN A 233 3.87 24.59 -11.41
CA GLN A 233 5.02 23.92 -10.79
C GLN A 233 5.80 24.83 -9.82
N SER A 234 5.67 26.12 -9.96
CA SER A 234 6.39 27.10 -9.12
C SER A 234 5.57 27.58 -7.92
N MET A 235 4.35 27.06 -7.66
CA MET A 235 3.47 27.58 -6.59
C MET A 235 4.06 27.44 -5.17
N GLU A 236 4.69 26.30 -4.86
CA GLU A 236 5.28 26.07 -3.52
C GLU A 236 6.54 26.91 -3.25
N ASN A 237 7.22 27.38 -4.30
CA ASN A 237 8.45 28.16 -4.21
C ASN A 237 8.27 29.65 -4.55
N LYS A 238 7.02 30.12 -4.72
CA LYS A 238 6.78 31.52 -5.09
C LYS A 238 6.91 32.46 -3.90
N PRO A 239 7.45 33.65 -4.13
CA PRO A 239 7.46 34.71 -3.11
C PRO A 239 6.05 35.01 -2.59
N GLY A 240 5.91 35.34 -1.31
CA GLY A 240 4.63 35.64 -0.66
C GLY A 240 3.74 36.65 -1.41
N LYS A 241 4.37 37.63 -2.09
CA LYS A 241 3.67 38.59 -2.97
C LYS A 241 2.86 37.94 -4.10
N VAL A 242 3.29 36.80 -4.62
CA VAL A 242 2.57 36.08 -5.67
C VAL A 242 1.30 35.46 -5.11
N LEU A 243 1.34 34.93 -3.89
CA LEU A 243 0.15 34.40 -3.20
C LEU A 243 -0.90 35.49 -2.91
N VAL A 244 -0.47 36.73 -2.63
CA VAL A 244 -1.37 37.86 -2.50
C VAL A 244 -2.12 38.15 -3.81
N SER A 245 -1.39 38.10 -4.94
CA SER A 245 -2.00 38.28 -6.28
C SER A 245 -2.96 37.14 -6.63
N TYR A 246 -2.65 35.91 -6.24
CA TYR A 246 -3.59 34.78 -6.38
C TYR A 246 -4.85 34.97 -5.55
N ALA A 247 -4.73 35.46 -4.30
CA ALA A 247 -5.89 35.75 -3.45
C ALA A 247 -6.80 36.79 -4.07
N GLU A 248 -6.23 37.85 -4.68
CA GLU A 248 -7.00 38.87 -5.44
C GLU A 248 -7.71 38.22 -6.64
N GLY A 249 -7.04 37.40 -7.42
CA GLY A 249 -7.63 36.68 -8.57
C GLY A 249 -8.82 35.82 -8.13
N PHE A 250 -8.65 35.01 -7.09
CA PHE A 250 -9.75 34.19 -6.56
C PHE A 250 -10.92 35.03 -6.00
N ARG A 251 -10.64 36.16 -5.39
CA ARG A 251 -11.70 37.08 -4.99
C ARG A 251 -12.58 37.46 -6.20
N ARG A 252 -11.98 37.86 -7.32
CA ARG A 252 -12.74 38.22 -8.55
C ARG A 252 -13.53 37.05 -9.12
N VAL A 253 -12.95 35.82 -9.09
CA VAL A 253 -13.64 34.60 -9.49
C VAL A 253 -14.88 34.35 -8.63
N PHE A 254 -14.75 34.50 -7.30
CA PHE A 254 -15.87 34.32 -6.39
C PHE A 254 -16.93 35.42 -6.55
N ASP A 255 -16.52 36.67 -6.73
CA ASP A 255 -17.43 37.78 -7.02
C ASP A 255 -18.22 37.50 -8.32
N ALA A 256 -17.56 37.02 -9.36
CA ALA A 256 -18.21 36.68 -10.63
C ALA A 256 -19.23 35.55 -10.44
N ALA A 257 -18.85 34.48 -9.69
CA ALA A 257 -19.74 33.36 -9.44
C ALA A 257 -21.01 33.83 -8.71
N PHE A 258 -20.86 34.62 -7.62
CA PHE A 258 -22.01 35.13 -6.88
C PHE A 258 -22.86 36.09 -7.70
N ARG A 259 -22.25 36.98 -8.50
CA ARG A 259 -22.95 37.90 -9.40
C ARG A 259 -23.78 37.18 -10.44
N ASN A 260 -23.27 36.09 -10.97
CA ASN A 260 -23.95 35.24 -11.97
C ASN A 260 -24.94 34.24 -11.35
N GLY A 261 -25.15 34.25 -10.04
CA GLY A 261 -26.06 33.34 -9.35
C GLY A 261 -25.58 31.89 -9.34
N ILE A 262 -24.29 31.67 -9.50
CA ILE A 262 -23.68 30.34 -9.47
C ILE A 262 -23.41 30.00 -8.01
N TYR A 263 -24.07 28.96 -7.51
CA TYR A 263 -23.79 28.44 -6.18
C TYR A 263 -22.53 27.58 -6.21
N ILE A 264 -21.51 27.99 -5.49
CA ILE A 264 -20.18 27.37 -5.48
C ILE A 264 -19.75 26.93 -4.08
N GLY A 265 -20.70 26.54 -3.21
CA GLY A 265 -20.41 26.27 -1.79
C GLY A 265 -19.31 25.25 -1.56
N TYR A 266 -19.39 24.10 -2.22
CA TYR A 266 -18.34 23.08 -2.15
C TYR A 266 -17.04 23.57 -2.81
N LEU A 267 -17.12 24.14 -4.00
CA LEU A 267 -16.00 24.71 -4.73
C LEU A 267 -15.28 25.78 -3.94
N LEU A 268 -16.03 26.70 -3.34
CA LEU A 268 -15.51 27.77 -2.49
C LEU A 268 -14.74 27.20 -1.30
N ALA A 269 -15.33 26.24 -0.60
CA ALA A 269 -14.71 25.59 0.55
C ALA A 269 -13.43 24.86 0.15
N HIS A 270 -13.45 24.13 -0.96
CA HIS A 270 -12.30 23.41 -1.49
C HIS A 270 -11.16 24.36 -1.86
N PHE A 271 -11.44 25.42 -2.62
CA PHE A 271 -10.44 26.41 -3.00
C PHE A 271 -9.79 27.09 -1.80
N LEU A 272 -10.59 27.54 -0.86
CA LEU A 272 -10.08 28.20 0.33
C LEU A 272 -9.25 27.27 1.19
N THR A 273 -9.61 25.98 1.24
CA THR A 273 -8.83 24.95 1.94
C THR A 273 -7.49 24.72 1.25
N MET A 274 -7.49 24.56 -0.08
CA MET A 274 -6.24 24.41 -0.84
C MET A 274 -5.35 25.63 -0.69
N PHE A 275 -5.94 26.82 -0.73
CA PHE A 275 -5.20 28.07 -0.55
C PHE A 275 -4.59 28.17 0.84
N ALA A 276 -5.34 27.81 1.88
CA ALA A 276 -4.84 27.75 3.25
C ALA A 276 -3.65 26.76 3.40
N LEU A 277 -3.71 25.61 2.74
CA LEU A 277 -2.61 24.65 2.71
C LEU A 277 -1.36 25.23 2.03
N VAL A 278 -1.52 25.90 0.88
CA VAL A 278 -0.39 26.58 0.21
C VAL A 278 0.22 27.63 1.13
N MET A 279 -0.60 28.41 1.85
CA MET A 279 -0.12 29.41 2.83
C MET A 279 0.71 28.76 3.95
N ILE A 280 0.33 27.57 4.41
CA ILE A 280 1.06 26.83 5.46
C ILE A 280 2.45 26.44 4.99
N HIS A 281 2.60 26.02 3.73
CA HIS A 281 3.87 25.54 3.17
C HIS A 281 4.76 26.64 2.58
N ALA A 282 4.23 27.87 2.39
CA ALA A 282 4.98 28.95 1.80
C ALA A 282 6.07 29.49 2.77
N LYS A 283 7.35 29.34 2.39
CA LYS A 283 8.51 29.66 3.22
C LYS A 283 8.71 31.17 3.46
N ASP A 284 8.29 32.03 2.51
CA ASP A 284 8.59 33.46 2.50
C ASP A 284 7.33 34.33 2.67
N LEU A 285 6.24 33.80 3.20
CA LEU A 285 4.99 34.52 3.40
C LEU A 285 5.05 35.34 4.67
N THR A 286 5.19 36.67 4.53
CA THR A 286 5.26 37.59 5.65
C THR A 286 3.91 37.82 6.34
N LEU A 287 3.89 38.33 7.57
CA LEU A 287 2.66 38.68 8.25
C LEU A 287 1.87 39.76 7.48
N ALA A 288 2.57 40.67 6.76
CA ALA A 288 1.91 41.69 5.93
C ALA A 288 1.20 41.04 4.73
N ASP A 289 1.83 40.06 4.05
CA ASP A 289 1.22 39.31 2.96
C ASP A 289 -0.02 38.55 3.44
N ARG A 290 0.06 37.91 4.60
CA ARG A 290 -1.08 37.17 5.21
C ARG A 290 -2.26 38.07 5.55
N LYS A 291 -2.00 39.31 6.05
CA LYS A 291 -3.04 40.27 6.27
C LYS A 291 -3.70 40.73 4.98
N ALA A 292 -2.91 40.94 3.91
CA ALA A 292 -3.46 41.28 2.60
C ALA A 292 -4.33 40.12 2.03
N ILE A 293 -3.89 38.90 2.16
CA ILE A 293 -4.66 37.71 1.77
C ILE A 293 -5.98 37.63 2.57
N LYS A 294 -5.92 37.87 3.86
CA LYS A 294 -7.13 37.96 4.71
C LYS A 294 -8.10 38.98 4.16
N GLU A 295 -7.67 40.22 3.89
CA GLU A 295 -8.52 41.25 3.34
C GLU A 295 -9.28 40.84 2.07
N TYR A 296 -8.64 40.08 1.19
CA TYR A 296 -9.28 39.59 -0.03
C TYR A 296 -10.24 38.41 0.21
N LEU A 297 -9.91 37.48 1.11
CA LEU A 297 -10.61 36.19 1.21
C LEU A 297 -11.57 36.07 2.41
N GLU A 298 -11.44 36.91 3.44
CA GLU A 298 -12.30 36.89 4.64
C GLU A 298 -13.81 36.87 4.32
N PRO A 299 -14.33 37.69 3.38
CA PRO A 299 -15.76 37.70 3.07
C PRO A 299 -16.26 36.32 2.57
N TYR A 300 -15.41 35.54 1.94
CA TYR A 300 -15.74 34.22 1.37
C TYR A 300 -15.55 33.11 2.38
N VAL A 301 -14.55 33.20 3.27
CA VAL A 301 -14.39 32.28 4.38
C VAL A 301 -15.64 32.28 5.25
N HIS A 302 -16.23 33.46 5.50
CA HIS A 302 -17.49 33.57 6.25
C HIS A 302 -18.71 32.99 5.52
N LYS A 303 -18.67 32.88 4.19
CA LYS A 303 -19.74 32.29 3.40
C LYS A 303 -19.71 30.78 3.34
N ILE A 304 -18.62 30.13 3.77
CA ILE A 304 -18.57 28.67 3.89
C ILE A 304 -19.53 28.30 5.02
N SER A 305 -20.66 27.70 4.67
CA SER A 305 -21.54 27.02 5.64
C SER A 305 -20.96 25.65 6.01
N VAL A 306 -21.37 25.09 7.14
CA VAL A 306 -21.11 23.67 7.43
C VAL A 306 -21.70 22.86 6.27
N LEU A 307 -20.83 22.26 5.47
CA LEU A 307 -21.27 21.49 4.32
C LEU A 307 -22.04 20.27 4.83
N PRO A 308 -23.26 20.01 4.32
CA PRO A 308 -23.95 18.78 4.66
C PRO A 308 -23.07 17.63 4.21
N THR A 309 -22.91 16.62 5.07
CA THR A 309 -22.31 15.34 4.68
C THR A 309 -23.06 14.83 3.48
N SER A 310 -22.40 14.83 2.35
CA SER A 310 -22.97 14.47 1.05
C SER A 310 -22.16 13.35 0.43
N LYS A 311 -22.61 12.83 -0.69
CA LYS A 311 -21.82 11.93 -1.52
C LYS A 311 -20.49 12.53 -2.04
N LEU A 312 -20.26 13.84 -1.80
CA LEU A 312 -19.12 14.61 -2.30
C LEU A 312 -17.97 14.71 -1.30
N CYS A 313 -18.23 14.64 -0.01
CA CYS A 313 -17.20 14.72 1.02
C CYS A 313 -17.63 13.97 2.28
N THR A 314 -16.65 13.45 3.02
CA THR A 314 -16.83 12.87 4.35
C THR A 314 -17.10 13.96 5.39
N GLU A 315 -17.60 13.58 6.57
CA GLU A 315 -17.80 14.49 7.69
C GLU A 315 -16.50 15.19 8.10
N GLN A 316 -15.37 14.47 8.05
CA GLN A 316 -14.07 15.02 8.41
C GLN A 316 -13.54 16.00 7.36
N GLU A 317 -13.69 15.68 6.06
CA GLU A 317 -13.38 16.61 4.97
C GLU A 317 -14.26 17.88 5.07
N ALA A 318 -15.54 17.74 5.30
CA ALA A 318 -16.44 18.88 5.51
C ALA A 318 -16.01 19.73 6.71
N LYS A 319 -15.60 19.09 7.82
CA LYS A 319 -15.08 19.79 9.01
C LYS A 319 -13.77 20.51 8.68
N MET A 320 -12.83 19.86 8.01
CA MET A 320 -11.57 20.47 7.60
C MET A 320 -11.79 21.65 6.64
N MET A 321 -12.65 21.51 5.64
CA MET A 321 -13.01 22.59 4.71
C MET A 321 -13.67 23.77 5.40
N TYR A 322 -14.31 23.53 6.56
CA TYR A 322 -14.89 24.58 7.36
C TYR A 322 -13.87 25.25 8.31
N GLU A 323 -13.03 24.46 8.99
CA GLU A 323 -12.14 24.93 10.05
C GLU A 323 -10.81 25.49 9.51
N LEU A 324 -10.15 24.80 8.59
CA LEU A 324 -8.79 25.16 8.15
C LEU A 324 -8.71 26.57 7.51
N PRO A 325 -9.59 26.98 6.58
CA PRO A 325 -9.58 28.34 6.07
C PRO A 325 -9.80 29.39 7.16
N ARG A 326 -10.64 29.09 8.16
CA ARG A 326 -10.89 29.98 9.29
C ARG A 326 -9.66 30.17 10.16
N GLU A 327 -8.98 29.09 10.50
CA GLU A 327 -7.76 29.14 11.33
C GLU A 327 -6.60 29.82 10.61
N VAL A 328 -6.40 29.52 9.33
CA VAL A 328 -5.21 29.97 8.59
C VAL A 328 -5.40 31.36 7.97
N ILE A 329 -6.56 31.63 7.37
CA ILE A 329 -6.81 32.88 6.65
C ILE A 329 -7.30 33.98 7.60
N LEU A 330 -8.20 33.66 8.54
CA LEU A 330 -8.77 34.67 9.43
C LEU A 330 -7.85 35.06 10.59
N HIS A 331 -6.90 34.19 10.97
CA HIS A 331 -6.00 34.40 12.11
C HIS A 331 -4.52 34.41 11.72
N PRO A 332 -4.10 35.35 10.86
CA PRO A 332 -2.72 35.42 10.37
C PRO A 332 -1.66 35.53 11.47
N GLU A 333 -2.04 36.06 12.64
CA GLU A 333 -1.17 36.23 13.83
C GLU A 333 -0.87 34.90 14.57
N ASN A 334 -1.67 33.88 14.40
CA ASN A 334 -1.47 32.60 15.08
C ASN A 334 -0.39 31.73 14.41
N PHE A 335 0.02 32.09 13.22
CA PHE A 335 0.93 31.31 12.40
C PHE A 335 2.37 31.23 12.92
N ASP A 336 2.88 32.32 13.55
CA ASP A 336 4.23 32.42 14.12
C ASP A 336 4.41 31.62 15.42
N LYS A 337 3.31 31.07 16.00
CA LYS A 337 3.34 30.30 17.24
C LYS A 337 3.53 28.80 17.04
N GLY A 338 3.97 28.38 15.85
CA GLY A 338 4.20 26.96 15.52
C GLY A 338 2.88 26.22 15.33
N PHE A 339 2.20 26.50 14.25
CA PHE A 339 1.09 25.68 13.79
C PHE A 339 1.63 24.33 13.39
N HIS A 340 1.66 23.39 14.33
CA HIS A 340 2.02 22.02 14.05
C HIS A 340 0.79 21.34 13.43
N MET A 341 0.88 21.01 12.14
CA MET A 341 -0.13 20.16 11.46
C MET A 341 -0.40 18.86 12.22
N GLN A 342 0.53 18.41 13.05
CA GLN A 342 0.38 17.25 13.92
C GLN A 342 -0.83 17.32 14.88
N SER A 343 -1.34 18.50 15.22
CA SER A 343 -2.52 18.64 16.08
C SER A 343 -3.86 18.46 15.35
N VAL A 344 -3.85 18.62 14.02
CA VAL A 344 -5.02 18.39 13.14
C VAL A 344 -5.05 16.96 12.59
N TRP A 345 -3.86 16.30 12.53
CA TRP A 345 -3.65 15.00 11.88
C TRP A 345 -3.40 13.88 12.90
N ASN A 346 -4.32 13.63 13.80
CA ASN A 346 -4.23 12.55 14.80
C ASN A 346 -3.81 11.20 14.17
N GLY A 347 -2.51 10.87 14.19
CA GLY A 347 -1.98 9.56 13.83
C GLY A 347 -1.83 9.23 12.34
N GLU A 348 -2.25 10.08 11.42
CA GLU A 348 -2.27 9.81 9.97
C GLU A 348 -1.00 10.22 9.22
N GLY A 349 0.00 10.76 9.91
CA GLY A 349 1.26 11.23 9.30
C GLY A 349 1.99 10.18 8.46
N THR A 350 1.90 8.90 8.85
CA THR A 350 2.48 7.78 8.10
C THR A 350 1.80 7.56 6.75
N LEU A 351 0.45 7.63 6.71
CA LEU A 351 -0.30 7.50 5.46
C LEU A 351 0.13 8.57 4.46
N PHE A 352 0.13 9.84 4.89
CA PHE A 352 0.46 10.94 3.97
C PHE A 352 1.89 10.89 3.48
N LYS A 353 2.84 10.46 4.32
CA LYS A 353 4.21 10.22 3.89
C LYS A 353 4.27 9.15 2.79
N ILE A 354 3.55 8.04 2.97
CA ILE A 354 3.47 6.98 1.96
C ILE A 354 2.85 7.50 0.66
N LEU A 355 1.73 8.22 0.75
CA LEU A 355 1.02 8.74 -0.42
C LEU A 355 1.84 9.80 -1.15
N GLN A 356 2.48 10.71 -0.43
CA GLN A 356 3.33 11.76 -1.01
C GLN A 356 4.54 11.16 -1.75
N GLU A 357 5.21 10.19 -1.15
CA GLU A 357 6.35 9.52 -1.77
C GLU A 357 5.96 8.75 -3.04
N ASN A 358 4.72 8.24 -3.11
CA ASN A 358 4.24 7.42 -4.20
C ASN A 358 3.23 8.11 -5.13
N ASN A 359 3.07 9.44 -5.04
CA ASN A 359 2.09 10.19 -5.82
C ASN A 359 2.35 10.12 -7.33
N ASN A 360 3.62 9.99 -7.74
CA ASN A 360 4.06 9.91 -9.14
C ASN A 360 4.06 8.50 -9.73
N THR A 361 3.72 7.47 -8.95
CA THR A 361 3.55 6.11 -9.48
C THR A 361 2.29 6.01 -10.33
N ASP A 362 2.19 4.99 -11.20
CA ASP A 362 0.97 4.76 -11.98
C ASP A 362 -0.24 4.54 -11.07
N TYR A 363 -0.04 3.82 -9.97
CA TYR A 363 -1.08 3.62 -8.96
C TYR A 363 -1.43 4.94 -8.25
N GLY A 364 -0.43 5.73 -7.87
CA GLY A 364 -0.62 7.03 -7.22
C GLY A 364 -1.36 8.03 -8.10
N ARG A 365 -1.01 8.08 -9.40
CA ARG A 365 -1.71 8.90 -10.39
C ARG A 365 -3.15 8.43 -10.59
N ARG A 366 -3.35 7.12 -10.75
CA ARG A 366 -4.69 6.53 -10.95
C ARG A 366 -5.65 6.89 -9.83
N TYR A 367 -5.20 6.90 -8.58
CA TYR A 367 -6.01 7.20 -7.41
C TYR A 367 -5.81 8.61 -6.85
N CYS A 368 -5.06 9.46 -7.59
CA CYS A 368 -4.85 10.87 -7.26
C CYS A 368 -4.29 11.10 -5.84
N PHE A 369 -3.22 10.41 -5.47
CA PHE A 369 -2.63 10.49 -4.13
C PHE A 369 -2.27 11.90 -3.72
N ALA A 370 -1.78 12.73 -4.65
CA ALA A 370 -1.45 14.13 -4.40
C ALA A 370 -2.65 14.97 -3.89
N ALA A 371 -3.89 14.55 -4.18
CA ALA A 371 -5.10 15.24 -3.77
C ALA A 371 -5.72 14.69 -2.48
N LEU A 372 -5.13 13.63 -1.89
CA LEU A 372 -5.64 12.99 -0.69
C LEU A 372 -5.07 13.66 0.55
N GLN A 373 -5.93 14.21 1.39
CA GLN A 373 -5.57 15.01 2.57
C GLN A 373 -6.15 14.47 3.88
N ALA A 374 -6.99 13.44 3.81
CA ALA A 374 -7.59 12.77 4.96
C ALA A 374 -7.65 11.27 4.73
N ALA A 375 -7.58 10.47 5.81
CA ALA A 375 -7.67 9.02 5.72
C ALA A 375 -9.03 8.58 5.18
N GLU A 376 -10.10 9.28 5.50
CA GLU A 376 -11.43 8.99 4.97
C GLU A 376 -11.52 9.25 3.45
N GLY A 377 -10.89 10.31 2.95
CA GLY A 377 -10.77 10.56 1.50
C GLY A 377 -9.99 9.46 0.80
N TYR A 378 -8.94 8.96 1.44
CA TYR A 378 -8.18 7.79 0.99
C TYR A 378 -9.06 6.53 0.97
N GLN A 379 -9.83 6.28 2.03
CA GLN A 379 -10.76 5.15 2.12
C GLN A 379 -11.84 5.14 1.04
N VAL A 380 -12.31 6.31 0.64
CA VAL A 380 -13.35 6.45 -0.41
C VAL A 380 -12.75 6.24 -1.81
N ARG A 381 -11.56 6.79 -2.05
CA ARG A 381 -10.97 6.82 -3.39
C ARG A 381 -10.20 5.56 -3.76
N VAL A 382 -9.45 5.01 -2.81
CA VAL A 382 -8.64 3.81 -3.04
C VAL A 382 -9.45 2.58 -2.59
N PRO A 383 -9.72 1.63 -3.47
CA PRO A 383 -10.47 0.43 -3.10
C PRO A 383 -9.64 -0.48 -2.16
N LEU A 384 -10.33 -1.32 -1.40
CA LEU A 384 -9.66 -2.44 -0.73
C LEU A 384 -9.01 -3.34 -1.78
N SER A 385 -7.81 -3.79 -1.51
CA SER A 385 -7.04 -4.61 -2.41
C SER A 385 -6.71 -5.98 -1.81
N SER A 386 -6.43 -6.94 -2.67
CA SER A 386 -5.95 -8.27 -2.32
C SER A 386 -4.74 -8.61 -3.19
N TYR A 387 -4.14 -9.77 -2.99
CA TYR A 387 -3.02 -10.19 -3.84
C TYR A 387 -3.38 -10.24 -5.32
N SER A 388 -4.61 -10.62 -5.67
CA SER A 388 -5.07 -10.63 -7.06
C SER A 388 -5.04 -9.26 -7.74
N THR A 389 -5.13 -8.17 -6.97
CA THR A 389 -4.96 -6.80 -7.46
C THR A 389 -3.51 -6.52 -7.88
N TYR A 390 -2.54 -7.05 -7.11
CA TYR A 390 -1.12 -6.79 -7.32
C TYR A 390 -0.42 -7.80 -8.21
N ALA A 391 -0.89 -9.04 -8.29
CA ALA A 391 -0.24 -10.10 -9.07
C ALA A 391 0.06 -9.68 -10.53
N PRO A 392 -0.89 -9.07 -11.29
CA PRO A 392 -0.60 -8.60 -12.64
C PRO A 392 0.44 -7.46 -12.67
N LEU A 393 0.41 -6.56 -11.68
CA LEU A 393 1.34 -5.43 -11.59
C LEU A 393 2.75 -5.88 -11.23
N ILE A 394 2.86 -6.85 -10.31
CA ILE A 394 4.13 -7.49 -9.94
C ILE A 394 4.70 -8.24 -11.14
N GLN A 395 3.86 -8.99 -11.87
CA GLN A 395 4.27 -9.68 -13.09
C GLN A 395 4.78 -8.70 -14.14
N LEU A 396 4.07 -7.61 -14.37
CA LEU A 396 4.49 -6.56 -15.29
C LEU A 396 5.86 -5.97 -14.89
N GLN A 397 6.03 -5.64 -13.62
CA GLN A 397 7.27 -5.08 -13.10
C GLN A 397 8.45 -6.07 -13.18
N THR A 398 8.23 -7.34 -12.87
CA THR A 398 9.26 -8.37 -12.91
C THR A 398 9.65 -8.78 -14.34
N GLN A 399 8.73 -8.78 -15.29
CA GLN A 399 8.94 -9.18 -16.68
C GLN A 399 9.43 -8.04 -17.57
N ILE A 400 8.80 -6.87 -17.48
CA ILE A 400 9.11 -5.72 -18.34
C ILE A 400 10.14 -4.81 -17.66
N GLY A 401 10.20 -4.84 -16.35
CA GLY A 401 11.13 -4.09 -15.52
C GLY A 401 10.83 -2.60 -15.47
N GLU A 402 9.58 -2.20 -15.63
CA GLU A 402 9.15 -0.83 -15.42
C GLU A 402 9.26 -0.46 -13.94
N HIS A 403 9.71 0.77 -13.68
CA HIS A 403 9.74 1.36 -12.34
C HIS A 403 8.51 2.25 -12.14
N GLY A 404 8.14 2.45 -10.88
CA GLY A 404 7.10 3.43 -10.54
C GLY A 404 5.67 2.96 -10.81
N ILE A 405 5.41 1.65 -10.97
CA ILE A 405 4.03 1.15 -11.16
C ILE A 405 3.19 1.38 -9.90
N PHE A 406 3.66 0.90 -8.74
CA PHE A 406 2.95 1.02 -7.46
C PHE A 406 3.83 1.55 -6.31
N ALA A 407 5.16 1.57 -6.46
CA ALA A 407 6.10 2.15 -5.52
C ALA A 407 7.11 3.04 -6.26
N ALA A 408 7.37 4.24 -5.74
CA ALA A 408 8.38 5.16 -6.29
C ALA A 408 9.80 4.70 -5.96
N ASN A 409 10.01 4.08 -4.80
CA ASN A 409 11.28 3.50 -4.43
C ASN A 409 11.51 2.18 -5.17
N GLN A 410 12.77 1.94 -5.58
CA GLN A 410 13.14 0.70 -6.23
C GLN A 410 12.79 -0.51 -5.37
N ILE A 411 12.14 -1.52 -5.97
CA ILE A 411 11.93 -2.81 -5.35
C ILE A 411 13.26 -3.55 -5.33
N LYS A 412 13.75 -3.83 -4.12
CA LYS A 412 15.02 -4.52 -3.90
C LYS A 412 14.85 -6.02 -3.85
N TYR A 413 13.74 -6.47 -3.25
CA TYR A 413 13.42 -7.89 -3.10
C TYR A 413 11.94 -8.14 -3.43
N TYR A 414 11.67 -9.37 -3.85
CA TYR A 414 10.35 -9.95 -3.82
C TYR A 414 10.33 -11.05 -2.76
N LEU A 415 9.55 -10.83 -1.70
CA LEU A 415 9.43 -11.74 -0.57
C LEU A 415 8.53 -12.89 -0.96
N LEU A 416 9.07 -14.11 -0.87
CA LEU A 416 8.32 -15.34 -1.08
C LEU A 416 7.44 -15.61 0.15
N THR A 417 6.16 -15.82 -0.06
CA THR A 417 5.22 -16.21 0.99
C THR A 417 4.19 -17.17 0.43
N GLU A 418 3.59 -17.99 1.27
CA GLU A 418 2.57 -18.95 0.89
C GLU A 418 1.16 -18.37 1.03
N SER A 419 0.28 -18.63 0.06
CA SER A 419 -1.16 -18.36 0.18
C SER A 419 -1.85 -19.43 1.01
N GLU A 420 -3.08 -19.16 1.44
CA GLU A 420 -3.93 -20.16 2.13
C GLU A 420 -4.17 -21.43 1.30
N LYS A 421 -4.10 -21.31 -0.02
CA LYS A 421 -4.27 -22.44 -0.96
C LYS A 421 -2.95 -23.13 -1.27
N GLY A 422 -1.83 -22.59 -0.82
CA GLY A 422 -0.51 -23.14 -1.03
C GLY A 422 0.25 -22.59 -2.24
N ASP A 423 -0.28 -21.58 -2.93
CA ASP A 423 0.45 -20.95 -4.03
C ASP A 423 1.55 -20.02 -3.47
N ILE A 424 2.69 -19.97 -4.15
CA ILE A 424 3.75 -19.03 -3.80
C ILE A 424 3.39 -17.63 -4.32
N LEU A 425 3.33 -16.69 -3.40
CA LEU A 425 3.07 -15.28 -3.63
C LEU A 425 4.36 -14.48 -3.55
N LEU A 426 4.45 -13.42 -4.35
CA LEU A 426 5.59 -12.49 -4.37
C LEU A 426 5.16 -11.14 -3.79
N PHE A 427 5.76 -10.74 -2.68
CA PHE A 427 5.51 -9.43 -2.08
C PHE A 427 6.67 -8.49 -2.35
N PRO A 428 6.41 -7.31 -2.94
CA PRO A 428 7.45 -6.33 -3.19
C PRO A 428 8.01 -5.77 -1.89
N ALA A 429 9.32 -5.54 -1.82
CA ALA A 429 9.98 -4.93 -0.68
C ALA A 429 11.01 -3.89 -1.14
N THR A 430 10.81 -2.65 -0.71
CA THR A 430 11.75 -1.54 -0.85
C THR A 430 12.69 -1.49 0.35
N GLN A 431 13.79 -0.74 0.25
CA GLN A 431 14.69 -0.52 1.40
C GLN A 431 13.94 0.06 2.60
N LYS A 432 13.10 1.07 2.40
CA LYS A 432 12.29 1.70 3.45
C LYS A 432 11.29 0.74 4.11
N HIS A 433 10.73 -0.18 3.33
CA HIS A 433 9.85 -1.22 3.87
C HIS A 433 10.57 -2.17 4.81
N LEU A 434 11.85 -2.48 4.51
CA LEU A 434 12.66 -3.44 5.27
C LEU A 434 13.33 -2.86 6.52
N GLU A 435 13.60 -1.55 6.56
CA GLU A 435 14.28 -0.90 7.70
C GLU A 435 13.68 -1.25 9.08
N PRO A 436 12.35 -1.24 9.30
CA PRO A 436 11.76 -1.61 10.59
C PRO A 436 12.03 -3.07 10.98
N TYR A 437 12.03 -3.99 10.02
CA TYR A 437 12.28 -5.42 10.27
C TYR A 437 13.74 -5.67 10.66
N VAL A 438 14.66 -5.03 9.94
CA VAL A 438 16.10 -5.14 10.26
C VAL A 438 16.40 -4.54 11.61
N LYS A 439 15.79 -3.39 11.94
CA LYS A 439 15.89 -2.78 13.27
C LYS A 439 15.36 -3.71 14.35
N ALA A 440 14.18 -4.30 14.17
CA ALA A 440 13.60 -5.24 15.11
C ALA A 440 14.53 -6.45 15.35
N PHE A 441 15.12 -7.00 14.30
CA PHE A 441 16.09 -8.09 14.42
C PHE A 441 17.38 -7.63 15.13
N THR A 442 17.90 -6.43 14.80
CA THR A 442 19.06 -5.82 15.48
C THR A 442 18.81 -5.69 16.99
N ASP A 443 17.63 -5.17 17.38
CA ASP A 443 17.25 -5.00 18.79
C ASP A 443 17.19 -6.34 19.54
N ILE A 444 16.86 -7.45 18.84
CA ILE A 444 16.86 -8.80 19.44
C ILE A 444 18.29 -9.31 19.64
N VAL A 445 19.18 -9.18 18.65
CA VAL A 445 20.50 -9.86 18.65
C VAL A 445 21.59 -9.03 19.30
N GLN A 446 21.39 -7.74 19.55
CA GLN A 446 22.39 -6.80 20.06
C GLN A 446 23.08 -7.31 21.35
N ASP A 447 24.43 -7.23 21.38
CA ASP A 447 25.28 -7.56 22.53
C ASP A 447 25.12 -8.98 23.13
N LYS A 448 24.59 -9.95 22.35
CA LYS A 448 24.34 -11.31 22.82
C LYS A 448 24.93 -12.35 21.88
N THR A 449 25.39 -13.46 22.45
CA THR A 449 25.73 -14.65 21.67
C THR A 449 24.48 -15.44 21.35
N SER A 450 24.13 -15.51 20.06
CA SER A 450 22.87 -16.06 19.57
C SER A 450 23.04 -17.39 18.84
N PHE A 451 22.23 -18.39 19.18
CA PHE A 451 21.93 -19.49 18.28
C PHE A 451 20.69 -19.10 17.47
N THR A 452 20.86 -18.95 16.15
CA THR A 452 19.73 -18.60 15.28
C THR A 452 19.40 -19.70 14.29
N LEU A 453 18.09 -19.93 14.13
CA LEU A 453 17.53 -20.77 13.09
C LEU A 453 17.05 -19.98 11.86
N PHE A 454 17.25 -18.67 11.84
CA PHE A 454 17.09 -17.88 10.62
C PHE A 454 18.11 -18.31 9.58
N GLU A 455 17.67 -18.42 8.35
CA GLU A 455 18.52 -18.72 7.21
C GLU A 455 18.05 -17.98 5.96
N SER A 456 18.96 -17.67 5.07
CA SER A 456 18.67 -17.09 3.76
C SER A 456 18.59 -18.21 2.72
N LEU A 457 17.61 -18.14 1.85
CA LEU A 457 17.60 -18.98 0.65
C LEU A 457 18.72 -18.55 -0.31
N PRO A 458 19.23 -19.45 -1.16
CA PRO A 458 20.10 -19.10 -2.25
C PRO A 458 19.50 -17.95 -3.08
N LYS A 459 20.33 -16.96 -3.41
CA LYS A 459 19.86 -15.79 -4.17
C LYS A 459 19.33 -16.23 -5.53
N ARG A 460 18.03 -16.11 -5.73
CA ARG A 460 17.38 -16.20 -7.02
C ARG A 460 17.15 -14.79 -7.56
N ARG A 461 17.43 -14.58 -8.83
CA ARG A 461 17.16 -13.31 -9.49
C ARG A 461 15.75 -13.34 -10.05
N ALA A 462 15.01 -12.23 -9.89
CA ALA A 462 13.80 -12.01 -10.66
C ALA A 462 14.12 -11.93 -12.15
N TYR A 463 13.14 -12.16 -13.00
CA TYR A 463 13.31 -11.94 -14.43
C TYR A 463 13.91 -10.54 -14.69
N ASN A 464 14.87 -10.44 -15.58
CA ASN A 464 15.57 -9.19 -15.96
C ASN A 464 16.49 -8.56 -14.89
N ASP A 465 17.02 -9.34 -13.96
CA ASP A 465 17.94 -8.88 -12.90
C ASP A 465 17.40 -7.76 -11.98
N ARG A 466 16.10 -7.56 -11.93
CA ARG A 466 15.45 -6.49 -11.17
C ARG A 466 14.79 -7.02 -9.90
N GLY A 467 15.55 -6.98 -8.82
CA GLY A 467 15.19 -7.53 -7.53
C GLY A 467 15.63 -8.99 -7.37
N SER A 468 15.68 -9.42 -6.12
CA SER A 468 16.04 -10.78 -5.74
C SER A 468 14.85 -11.47 -5.10
N LEU A 469 14.66 -12.76 -5.39
CA LEU A 469 13.67 -13.59 -4.70
C LEU A 469 14.28 -14.14 -3.42
N ASN A 470 13.62 -13.99 -2.28
CA ASN A 470 14.06 -14.58 -1.02
C ASN A 470 12.90 -14.64 0.00
N SER A 471 13.09 -15.39 1.08
CA SER A 471 12.20 -15.35 2.24
C SER A 471 12.34 -14.03 3.01
N LEU A 472 11.32 -13.66 3.77
CA LEU A 472 11.41 -12.48 4.66
C LEU A 472 12.59 -12.60 5.64
N THR A 473 12.76 -13.77 6.28
CA THR A 473 13.86 -14.04 7.21
C THR A 473 15.22 -13.94 6.54
N GLY A 474 15.36 -14.46 5.32
CA GLY A 474 16.59 -14.36 4.53
C GLY A 474 16.95 -12.94 4.15
N VAL A 475 15.95 -12.13 3.82
CA VAL A 475 16.15 -10.71 3.53
C VAL A 475 16.56 -9.93 4.77
N ILE A 476 15.92 -10.18 5.92
CA ILE A 476 16.29 -9.55 7.20
C ILE A 476 17.75 -9.83 7.53
N LEU A 477 18.21 -11.10 7.44
CA LEU A 477 19.62 -11.46 7.66
C LEU A 477 20.55 -10.76 6.67
N SER A 478 20.20 -10.78 5.38
CA SER A 478 21.03 -10.15 4.33
C SER A 478 21.22 -8.66 4.56
N GLU A 479 20.15 -7.94 4.91
CA GLU A 479 20.20 -6.50 5.20
C GLU A 479 20.92 -6.20 6.51
N PHE A 480 20.69 -7.02 7.56
CA PHE A 480 21.38 -6.91 8.83
C PHE A 480 22.91 -7.00 8.65
N PHE A 481 23.42 -8.04 8.01
CA PHE A 481 24.86 -8.20 7.79
C PHE A 481 25.43 -7.16 6.83
N TRP A 482 24.64 -6.69 5.87
CA TRP A 482 25.06 -5.58 5.00
C TRP A 482 25.27 -4.28 5.80
N GLN A 483 24.36 -3.97 6.73
CA GLN A 483 24.47 -2.82 7.61
C GLN A 483 25.67 -2.95 8.57
N GLU A 484 25.87 -4.12 9.19
CA GLU A 484 27.03 -4.35 10.08
C GLU A 484 28.36 -4.12 9.39
N ARG A 485 28.52 -4.58 8.15
CA ARG A 485 29.76 -4.40 7.38
C ARG A 485 30.03 -2.97 6.96
N ASN A 486 28.99 -2.15 6.83
CA ASN A 486 29.09 -0.77 6.34
C ASN A 486 29.02 0.29 7.45
N THR A 487 28.76 -0.08 8.70
CA THR A 487 28.81 0.84 9.84
C THR A 487 30.21 0.83 10.49
N LEU A 488 30.76 2.02 10.71
CA LEU A 488 32.07 2.21 11.38
C LEU A 488 32.08 1.76 12.86
N GLN A 489 30.94 1.53 13.44
CA GLN A 489 30.71 0.91 14.75
C GLN A 489 30.02 -0.43 14.49
N GLY A 490 30.80 -1.47 14.20
CA GLY A 490 30.25 -2.80 14.02
C GLY A 490 29.43 -3.21 15.23
N ASN A 491 28.18 -3.61 15.03
CA ASN A 491 27.40 -4.26 16.06
C ASN A 491 28.17 -5.51 16.49
N GLN A 492 28.29 -5.73 17.79
CA GLN A 492 29.03 -6.87 18.33
C GLN A 492 28.17 -8.15 18.42
N ALA A 493 27.15 -8.26 17.56
CA ALA A 493 26.31 -9.45 17.53
C ALA A 493 27.15 -10.69 17.19
N LYS A 494 27.09 -11.69 18.06
CA LYS A 494 27.81 -12.95 17.89
C LYS A 494 26.85 -14.07 17.60
N PHE A 495 27.13 -14.82 16.56
CA PHE A 495 26.34 -16.01 16.22
C PHE A 495 27.14 -17.27 16.58
N ALA A 496 26.47 -18.26 17.17
CA ALA A 496 27.07 -19.56 17.51
C ALA A 496 27.41 -20.39 16.25
N THR A 497 26.79 -20.06 15.13
CA THR A 497 26.99 -20.75 13.86
C THR A 497 27.83 -19.90 12.88
N PRO A 498 28.72 -20.50 12.08
CA PRO A 498 29.42 -19.81 11.01
C PRO A 498 28.49 -19.10 10.03
N GLU A 499 28.89 -17.94 9.52
CA GLU A 499 28.07 -17.11 8.59
C GLU A 499 27.66 -17.89 7.34
N GLU A 500 28.52 -18.80 6.85
CA GLU A 500 28.24 -19.63 5.68
C GLU A 500 27.00 -20.52 5.83
N LEU A 501 26.62 -20.86 7.07
CA LEU A 501 25.40 -21.62 7.36
C LEU A 501 24.14 -20.73 7.43
N LEU A 502 24.33 -19.43 7.61
CA LEU A 502 23.23 -18.46 7.58
C LEU A 502 22.89 -18.05 6.13
N PHE A 503 23.86 -18.18 5.20
CA PHE A 503 23.74 -17.87 3.78
C PHE A 503 24.17 -19.06 2.91
N PRO A 504 23.45 -20.17 2.94
CA PRO A 504 23.80 -21.33 2.13
C PRO A 504 23.75 -20.97 0.65
N THR A 505 24.73 -21.45 -0.09
CA THR A 505 24.81 -21.28 -1.56
C THR A 505 23.97 -22.30 -2.31
N GLU A 506 23.54 -23.34 -1.63
CA GLU A 506 22.80 -24.49 -2.15
C GLU A 506 21.58 -24.75 -1.26
N GLU A 507 20.51 -25.32 -1.82
CA GLU A 507 19.26 -25.63 -1.09
C GLU A 507 19.40 -26.96 -0.32
N LEU A 508 20.34 -27.00 0.61
CA LEU A 508 20.70 -28.20 1.32
C LEU A 508 20.24 -28.16 2.78
N ASP A 509 20.02 -29.31 3.35
CA ASP A 509 19.72 -29.46 4.77
C ASP A 509 20.96 -29.18 5.63
N THR A 510 20.99 -28.01 6.26
CA THR A 510 22.10 -27.55 7.11
C THR A 510 21.81 -27.72 8.60
N LEU A 511 20.68 -28.31 8.99
CA LEU A 511 20.25 -28.36 10.38
C LEU A 511 21.30 -29.05 11.28
N TYR A 512 21.85 -30.18 10.83
CA TYR A 512 22.92 -30.87 11.59
C TYR A 512 24.09 -29.93 11.89
N LEU A 513 24.62 -29.26 10.86
CA LEU A 513 25.78 -28.36 11.00
C LEU A 513 25.48 -27.20 11.95
N ARG A 514 24.30 -26.60 11.82
CA ARG A 514 23.87 -25.48 12.66
C ARG A 514 23.75 -25.91 14.13
N VAL A 515 23.18 -27.07 14.39
CA VAL A 515 23.06 -27.66 15.72
C VAL A 515 24.44 -28.02 16.28
N LEU A 516 25.32 -28.62 15.46
CA LEU A 516 26.68 -29.00 15.85
C LEU A 516 27.46 -27.78 16.38
N PHE A 517 27.45 -26.68 15.62
CA PHE A 517 28.16 -25.46 16.03
C PHE A 517 27.50 -24.78 17.22
N ALA A 518 26.19 -24.75 17.31
CA ALA A 518 25.46 -24.21 18.43
C ALA A 518 25.71 -24.99 19.73
N LEU A 519 25.77 -26.31 19.64
CA LEU A 519 26.08 -27.17 20.80
C LEU A 519 27.56 -27.07 21.20
N LYS A 520 28.46 -26.85 20.26
CA LYS A 520 29.87 -26.60 20.57
C LYS A 520 30.05 -25.28 21.33
N GLU A 521 29.29 -24.22 20.97
CA GLU A 521 29.34 -22.92 21.62
C GLU A 521 28.66 -22.97 23.01
N GLN A 522 29.43 -22.68 24.05
CA GLN A 522 28.92 -22.70 25.43
C GLN A 522 28.30 -21.36 25.84
N ALA A 523 28.75 -20.26 25.21
CA ALA A 523 28.39 -18.90 25.61
C ALA A 523 27.04 -18.43 25.04
N VAL A 524 26.24 -19.32 24.46
CA VAL A 524 24.91 -18.98 23.93
C VAL A 524 24.04 -18.39 25.03
N GLU A 525 23.58 -17.15 24.82
CA GLU A 525 22.72 -16.38 25.72
C GLU A 525 21.26 -16.33 25.27
N GLN A 526 21.04 -16.52 23.96
CA GLN A 526 19.67 -16.55 23.40
C GLN A 526 19.55 -17.53 22.23
N LEU A 527 18.35 -18.07 22.07
CA LEU A 527 17.92 -18.88 20.95
C LEU A 527 16.87 -18.10 20.16
N ILE A 528 17.07 -17.99 18.85
CA ILE A 528 16.17 -17.21 17.97
C ILE A 528 15.72 -18.07 16.80
N ALA A 529 14.42 -18.12 16.55
CA ALA A 529 13.87 -18.82 15.41
C ALA A 529 12.73 -18.04 14.77
N PRO A 530 12.44 -18.27 13.47
CA PRO A 530 11.24 -17.71 12.83
C PRO A 530 9.95 -18.14 13.50
N SER A 531 9.89 -19.39 13.99
CA SER A 531 8.74 -19.93 14.69
C SER A 531 9.16 -20.94 15.79
N ALA A 532 8.27 -21.17 16.73
CA ALA A 532 8.45 -22.17 17.76
C ALA A 532 8.63 -23.60 17.19
N TRP A 533 8.02 -23.89 16.03
CA TRP A 533 8.16 -25.15 15.33
C TRP A 533 9.63 -25.50 15.06
N GLY A 534 10.38 -24.54 14.47
CA GLY A 534 11.80 -24.77 14.16
C GLY A 534 12.64 -25.13 15.40
N ILE A 535 12.31 -24.57 16.57
CA ILE A 535 13.00 -24.90 17.82
C ILE A 535 12.66 -26.32 18.29
N VAL A 536 11.39 -26.69 18.27
CA VAL A 536 10.95 -28.05 18.64
C VAL A 536 11.59 -29.09 17.72
N GLU A 537 11.67 -28.81 16.42
CA GLU A 537 12.34 -29.66 15.44
C GLU A 537 13.85 -29.82 15.74
N ALA A 538 14.53 -28.69 16.00
CA ALA A 538 15.96 -28.74 16.35
C ALA A 538 16.21 -29.54 17.64
N LEU A 539 15.34 -29.44 18.65
CA LEU A 539 15.45 -30.18 19.90
C LEU A 539 15.18 -31.69 19.69
N ALA A 540 14.15 -32.04 18.93
CA ALA A 540 13.88 -33.43 18.56
C ALA A 540 15.03 -34.05 17.75
N PHE A 541 15.64 -33.25 16.86
CA PHE A 541 16.82 -33.66 16.11
C PHE A 541 18.02 -33.91 17.03
N ILE A 542 18.25 -33.02 18.02
CA ILE A 542 19.30 -33.21 19.04
C ILE A 542 19.04 -34.48 19.84
N GLU A 543 17.83 -34.68 20.32
CA GLU A 543 17.43 -35.86 21.11
C GLU A 543 17.72 -37.16 20.37
N LYS A 544 17.44 -37.19 19.08
CA LYS A 544 17.67 -38.36 18.23
C LYS A 544 19.15 -38.62 17.90
N HIS A 545 19.98 -37.56 17.80
CA HIS A 545 21.33 -37.65 17.22
C HIS A 545 22.47 -37.20 18.17
N TRP A 546 22.18 -36.93 19.46
CA TRP A 546 23.16 -36.35 20.37
C TRP A 546 24.47 -37.16 20.52
N GLU A 547 24.42 -38.46 20.40
CA GLU A 547 25.61 -39.31 20.53
C GLU A 547 26.65 -39.02 19.42
N ILE A 548 26.18 -38.95 18.17
CA ILE A 548 27.05 -38.65 17.02
C ILE A 548 27.52 -37.20 17.08
N ILE A 549 26.63 -36.27 17.50
CA ILE A 549 26.98 -34.84 17.68
C ILE A 549 28.09 -34.69 18.74
N CYS A 550 27.96 -35.35 19.89
CA CYS A 550 28.99 -35.34 20.92
C CYS A 550 30.31 -35.95 20.46
N HIS A 551 30.26 -37.01 19.66
CA HIS A 551 31.45 -37.59 19.04
C HIS A 551 32.16 -36.58 18.12
N ASP A 552 31.39 -35.94 17.25
CA ASP A 552 31.94 -34.99 16.30
C ASP A 552 32.53 -33.76 16.99
N ILE A 553 31.88 -33.26 18.08
CA ILE A 553 32.45 -32.18 18.91
C ILE A 553 33.75 -32.64 19.59
N GLU A 554 33.81 -33.86 20.15
CA GLU A 554 35.01 -34.38 20.78
C GLU A 554 36.20 -34.43 19.81
N LYS A 555 35.97 -34.95 18.59
CA LYS A 555 37.02 -35.18 17.62
C LYS A 555 37.31 -33.97 16.75
N GLY A 556 36.40 -33.01 16.65
CA GLY A 556 36.50 -31.91 15.66
C GLY A 556 36.28 -32.44 14.23
N GLU A 557 35.39 -33.39 14.06
CA GLU A 557 35.07 -34.02 12.81
C GLU A 557 33.59 -33.87 12.47
N ILE A 558 33.20 -34.14 11.23
CA ILE A 558 31.83 -34.22 10.77
C ILE A 558 31.65 -35.60 10.15
N THR A 559 30.99 -36.49 10.89
CA THR A 559 30.81 -37.91 10.51
C THR A 559 29.37 -38.22 10.09
N PHE A 560 28.41 -37.32 10.39
CA PHE A 560 27.03 -37.46 9.97
C PHE A 560 26.92 -37.38 8.44
N ALA A 561 26.12 -38.25 7.84
CA ALA A 561 25.88 -38.23 6.41
C ALA A 561 25.05 -37.01 6.01
N LEU A 562 25.62 -36.12 5.24
CA LEU A 562 25.02 -34.86 4.83
C LEU A 562 24.92 -34.76 3.31
N ASP A 563 23.79 -34.29 2.82
CA ASP A 563 23.61 -33.89 1.41
C ASP A 563 24.02 -32.41 1.23
N VAL A 564 25.32 -32.17 1.36
CA VAL A 564 25.91 -30.84 1.23
C VAL A 564 27.12 -30.89 0.28
N SER A 565 27.47 -29.76 -0.32
CA SER A 565 28.64 -29.71 -1.20
C SER A 565 29.93 -30.01 -0.46
N THR A 566 30.87 -30.62 -1.17
CA THR A 566 32.24 -30.93 -0.64
C THR A 566 32.93 -29.63 -0.18
N GLU A 567 32.68 -28.52 -0.85
CA GLU A 567 33.28 -27.22 -0.48
C GLU A 567 32.70 -26.66 0.82
N LEU A 568 31.37 -26.73 1.03
CA LEU A 568 30.75 -26.31 2.29
C LEU A 568 31.28 -27.21 3.43
N LEU A 569 31.31 -28.52 3.22
CA LEU A 569 31.84 -29.45 4.22
C LEU A 569 33.30 -29.17 4.57
N ARG A 570 34.12 -28.86 3.56
CA ARG A 570 35.54 -28.49 3.77
C ARG A 570 35.66 -27.20 4.62
N ARG A 571 34.86 -26.18 4.34
CA ARG A 571 34.81 -24.94 5.12
C ARG A 571 34.38 -25.18 6.55
N MET A 572 33.29 -25.93 6.75
CA MET A 572 32.79 -26.28 8.08
C MET A 572 33.83 -27.05 8.91
N LYS A 573 34.52 -28.00 8.31
CA LYS A 573 35.66 -28.66 8.96
C LYS A 573 36.79 -27.72 9.35
N GLY A 574 36.99 -26.64 8.60
CA GLY A 574 37.96 -25.59 8.93
C GLY A 574 37.60 -24.76 10.17
N HIS A 575 36.31 -24.62 10.47
CA HIS A 575 35.81 -23.93 11.67
C HIS A 575 35.73 -24.86 12.91
N LEU A 576 35.83 -26.17 12.74
CA LEU A 576 35.64 -27.12 13.80
C LEU A 576 36.99 -27.56 14.40
N SER A 577 37.06 -27.53 15.70
CA SER A 577 38.20 -28.10 16.49
C SER A 577 37.67 -29.02 17.57
N GLY A 578 38.38 -30.08 17.90
CA GLY A 578 37.97 -31.01 18.94
C GLY A 578 37.86 -30.36 20.31
N ASP A 579 36.79 -30.65 21.04
CA ASP A 579 36.55 -30.20 22.40
C ASP A 579 35.97 -31.32 23.25
N LYS A 580 36.86 -32.08 23.87
CA LYS A 580 36.48 -33.20 24.72
C LYS A 580 35.74 -32.77 25.98
N GLU A 581 36.14 -31.65 26.56
CA GLU A 581 35.49 -31.16 27.79
C GLU A 581 34.04 -30.76 27.54
N ARG A 582 33.78 -30.07 26.45
CA ARG A 582 32.42 -29.72 26.03
C ARG A 582 31.61 -30.96 25.72
N ALA A 583 32.14 -31.89 24.95
CA ALA A 583 31.46 -33.15 24.62
C ALA A 583 31.07 -33.96 25.85
N ASP A 584 31.96 -34.06 26.83
CA ASP A 584 31.68 -34.76 28.11
C ASP A 584 30.60 -34.07 28.93
N ARG A 585 30.53 -32.73 28.89
CA ARG A 585 29.44 -32.00 29.57
C ARG A 585 28.11 -32.24 28.87
N LEU A 586 28.08 -32.19 27.53
CA LEU A 586 26.88 -32.48 26.77
C LEU A 586 26.38 -33.89 26.96
N ARG A 587 27.26 -34.92 26.97
CA ARG A 587 26.89 -36.31 27.25
C ARG A 587 26.23 -36.46 28.61
N ARG A 588 26.75 -35.80 29.64
CA ARG A 588 26.11 -35.80 30.97
C ARG A 588 24.72 -35.18 30.96
N ALA A 589 24.57 -34.05 30.25
CA ALA A 589 23.26 -33.39 30.16
C ALA A 589 22.24 -34.26 29.41
N PHE A 590 22.60 -34.81 28.24
CA PHE A 590 21.71 -35.64 27.44
C PHE A 590 21.39 -37.00 28.09
N SER A 591 22.36 -37.60 28.78
CA SER A 591 22.15 -38.87 29.50
C SER A 591 21.22 -38.72 30.72
N ALA A 592 21.04 -37.52 31.22
CA ALA A 592 20.08 -37.23 32.30
C ALA A 592 18.61 -37.14 31.80
N GLY A 593 18.41 -37.07 30.49
CA GLY A 593 17.10 -36.98 29.84
C GLY A 593 16.81 -35.61 29.25
N PHE A 594 15.80 -35.58 28.36
CA PHE A 594 15.32 -34.38 27.64
C PHE A 594 14.08 -33.81 28.37
N ASP A 595 14.31 -33.28 29.55
CA ASP A 595 13.28 -32.66 30.39
C ASP A 595 13.39 -31.12 30.38
N SER A 596 12.65 -30.45 31.23
CA SER A 596 12.61 -28.99 31.34
C SER A 596 13.94 -28.33 31.73
N LYS A 597 14.97 -29.11 32.12
CA LYS A 597 16.30 -28.61 32.48
C LYS A 597 17.32 -28.76 31.36
N ILE A 598 16.96 -29.41 30.28
CA ILE A 598 17.89 -29.75 29.21
C ILE A 598 18.58 -28.51 28.63
N LEU A 599 17.82 -27.46 28.32
CA LEU A 599 18.39 -26.24 27.70
C LEU A 599 19.36 -25.50 28.63
N SER A 600 19.08 -25.40 29.94
CA SER A 600 19.97 -24.82 30.94
C SER A 600 21.19 -25.72 31.20
N GLY A 601 21.05 -27.05 31.08
CA GLY A 601 22.16 -27.99 31.13
C GLY A 601 23.11 -27.88 29.91
N VAL A 602 22.55 -27.66 28.73
CA VAL A 602 23.31 -27.48 27.49
C VAL A 602 23.93 -26.08 27.40
N TRP A 603 23.16 -25.03 27.66
CA TRP A 603 23.59 -23.63 27.61
C TRP A 603 23.32 -22.91 28.93
N PRO A 604 24.28 -22.95 29.89
CA PRO A 604 24.09 -22.36 31.20
C PRO A 604 23.85 -20.85 31.20
N ASN A 605 24.23 -20.16 30.13
CA ASN A 605 24.06 -18.71 29.97
C ASN A 605 22.76 -18.36 29.19
N LEU A 606 21.95 -19.33 28.81
CA LEU A 606 20.73 -19.09 28.05
C LEU A 606 19.71 -18.33 28.89
N LYS A 607 19.38 -17.10 28.48
CA LYS A 607 18.51 -16.16 29.21
C LYS A 607 17.15 -15.97 28.54
N ARG A 608 17.01 -16.28 27.24
CA ARG A 608 15.81 -15.98 26.47
C ARG A 608 15.68 -16.86 25.24
N ILE A 609 14.44 -17.18 24.90
CA ILE A 609 14.07 -17.80 23.63
C ILE A 609 13.10 -16.87 22.92
N THR A 610 13.40 -16.51 21.67
CA THR A 610 12.58 -15.63 20.87
C THR A 610 12.16 -16.34 19.58
N ALA A 611 10.86 -16.58 19.43
CA ALA A 611 10.30 -17.15 18.22
C ALA A 611 8.80 -16.84 18.12
N PHE A 612 8.27 -16.73 16.91
CA PHE A 612 6.82 -16.62 16.74
C PHE A 612 6.14 -17.94 17.12
N GLY A 613 5.36 -17.91 18.18
CA GLY A 613 4.72 -19.10 18.77
C GLY A 613 3.21 -18.92 18.98
N ASP A 614 2.56 -18.02 18.22
CA ASP A 614 1.13 -17.75 18.31
C ASP A 614 0.41 -18.24 17.04
N GLY A 615 -0.93 -18.16 17.01
CA GLY A 615 -1.75 -18.67 15.92
C GLY A 615 -1.47 -20.16 15.66
N PRO A 616 -1.18 -20.57 14.40
CA PRO A 616 -0.94 -21.99 14.07
C PRO A 616 0.31 -22.60 14.75
N PHE A 617 1.21 -21.76 15.30
CA PHE A 617 2.42 -22.24 15.98
C PHE A 617 2.23 -22.48 17.48
N ARG A 618 1.05 -22.24 18.02
CA ARG A 618 0.78 -22.31 19.46
C ARG A 618 1.00 -23.70 20.07
N ILE A 619 0.62 -24.76 19.35
CA ILE A 619 0.84 -26.14 19.77
C ILE A 619 2.34 -26.43 19.98
N TYR A 620 3.21 -25.87 19.15
CA TYR A 620 4.66 -26.04 19.30
C TYR A 620 5.23 -25.24 20.48
N THR A 621 4.63 -24.08 20.81
CA THR A 621 5.00 -23.35 22.02
C THR A 621 4.67 -24.15 23.27
N ASP A 622 3.52 -24.83 23.33
CA ASP A 622 3.15 -25.67 24.44
C ASP A 622 4.06 -26.90 24.53
N ARG A 623 4.44 -27.51 23.40
CA ARG A 623 5.44 -28.59 23.36
C ARG A 623 6.82 -28.11 23.83
N LEU A 624 7.23 -26.89 23.40
CA LEU A 624 8.53 -26.33 23.81
C LEU A 624 8.63 -26.14 25.33
N ARG A 625 7.53 -25.89 26.04
CA ARG A 625 7.49 -25.78 27.51
C ARG A 625 8.00 -27.02 28.23
N ARG A 626 8.04 -28.19 27.59
CA ARG A 626 8.62 -29.42 28.16
C ARG A 626 10.14 -29.31 28.31
N TYR A 627 10.80 -28.52 27.48
CA TYR A 627 12.24 -28.36 27.44
C TYR A 627 12.74 -27.09 28.13
N ILE A 628 11.82 -26.19 28.52
CA ILE A 628 12.16 -24.95 29.22
C ILE A 628 11.55 -24.89 30.60
N SER A 629 12.35 -24.57 31.62
CA SER A 629 11.83 -24.31 32.96
C SER A 629 11.57 -22.81 33.18
N ASP A 630 12.60 -22.10 33.63
CA ASP A 630 12.53 -20.67 33.96
C ASP A 630 13.05 -19.75 32.83
N ILE A 631 13.34 -20.29 31.66
CA ILE A 631 13.84 -19.50 30.53
C ILE A 631 12.65 -18.80 29.89
N PRO A 632 12.61 -17.46 29.86
CA PRO A 632 11.54 -16.71 29.22
C PRO A 632 11.40 -17.02 27.73
N PHE A 633 10.16 -17.29 27.30
CA PHE A 633 9.78 -17.37 25.90
C PHE A 633 9.06 -16.10 25.47
N ASP A 634 9.49 -15.53 24.34
CA ASP A 634 8.95 -14.29 23.80
C ASP A 634 8.59 -14.47 22.33
N ASN A 635 7.38 -14.09 21.95
CA ASN A 635 6.93 -14.09 20.56
C ASN A 635 7.69 -13.10 19.65
N GLY A 636 8.48 -12.19 20.24
CA GLY A 636 9.26 -11.19 19.52
C GLY A 636 8.37 -10.18 18.80
N TYR A 637 8.18 -10.36 17.50
CA TYR A 637 7.37 -9.46 16.68
C TYR A 637 6.37 -10.23 15.85
N PHE A 638 5.14 -9.72 15.79
CA PHE A 638 4.21 -10.16 14.75
C PHE A 638 4.53 -9.46 13.44
N MET A 639 5.04 -10.23 12.49
CA MET A 639 5.48 -9.74 11.19
C MET A 639 4.94 -10.61 10.05
N THR A 640 4.62 -9.96 8.95
CA THR A 640 4.18 -10.58 7.70
C THR A 640 5.00 -10.02 6.55
N SER A 641 4.93 -10.58 5.35
CA SER A 641 5.56 -9.99 4.17
C SER A 641 4.99 -8.62 3.79
N ALA A 642 3.78 -8.29 4.24
CA ALA A 642 3.13 -7.00 4.00
C ALA A 642 3.47 -5.94 5.06
N ALA A 643 3.71 -6.33 6.32
CA ALA A 643 3.95 -5.38 7.41
C ALA A 643 4.65 -6.00 8.62
N LEU A 644 5.51 -5.23 9.28
CA LEU A 644 5.87 -5.42 10.67
C LEU A 644 4.76 -4.78 11.52
N VAL A 645 3.92 -5.61 12.14
CA VAL A 645 2.64 -5.15 12.71
C VAL A 645 2.73 -4.81 14.19
N GLY A 646 3.33 -5.70 14.99
CA GLY A 646 3.29 -5.53 16.43
C GLY A 646 4.50 -6.12 17.14
N GLN A 647 4.83 -5.55 18.31
CA GLN A 647 5.82 -6.07 19.24
C GLN A 647 5.11 -6.85 20.35
N SER A 648 5.60 -8.04 20.67
CA SER A 648 5.03 -8.84 21.75
C SER A 648 5.17 -8.15 23.11
N ILE A 649 4.22 -8.43 23.99
CA ILE A 649 4.27 -8.03 25.39
C ILE A 649 4.69 -9.26 26.18
N GLU A 650 5.86 -9.18 26.82
CA GLU A 650 6.51 -10.30 27.51
C GLU A 650 5.55 -11.02 28.46
N GLY A 651 5.58 -12.34 28.43
CA GLY A 651 4.73 -13.20 29.27
C GLY A 651 3.25 -13.25 28.84
N THR A 652 2.89 -12.69 27.69
CA THR A 652 1.51 -12.70 27.19
C THR A 652 1.47 -13.11 25.72
N ASN A 653 0.26 -13.42 25.21
CA ASN A 653 -0.01 -13.59 23.76
C ASN A 653 -0.59 -12.30 23.16
N LYS A 654 -0.16 -11.13 23.64
CA LYS A 654 -0.62 -9.82 23.19
C LYS A 654 0.51 -9.06 22.53
N TYR A 655 0.14 -8.17 21.64
CA TYR A 655 1.05 -7.34 20.87
C TYR A 655 0.67 -5.87 21.00
N ARG A 656 1.68 -5.02 21.05
CA ARG A 656 1.50 -3.58 20.87
C ARG A 656 1.67 -3.23 19.40
N LEU A 657 0.69 -2.54 18.81
CA LEU A 657 0.75 -2.09 17.43
C LEU A 657 1.96 -1.16 17.21
N LEU A 658 2.70 -1.39 16.14
CA LEU A 658 3.83 -0.55 15.72
C LEU A 658 3.34 0.48 14.70
N GLU A 659 3.05 1.69 15.20
CA GLU A 659 2.74 2.82 14.35
C GLU A 659 4.02 3.42 13.76
N GLY A 660 3.92 4.12 12.63
CA GLY A 660 5.03 4.88 12.04
C GLY A 660 5.68 4.25 10.82
N SER A 661 5.60 2.94 10.63
CA SER A 661 6.12 2.25 9.44
C SER A 661 5.04 1.98 8.39
N ASN A 662 3.82 1.74 8.84
CA ASN A 662 2.67 1.40 8.02
C ASN A 662 1.44 2.16 8.51
N PHE A 663 0.47 2.33 7.62
CA PHE A 663 -0.86 2.80 7.99
C PHE A 663 -1.81 1.61 8.06
N TYR A 664 -2.64 1.59 9.10
CA TYR A 664 -3.53 0.48 9.40
C TYR A 664 -4.99 0.91 9.38
N GLU A 665 -5.82 0.04 8.81
CA GLU A 665 -7.28 0.09 8.88
C GLU A 665 -7.79 -1.25 9.40
N PHE A 666 -9.00 -1.27 9.93
CA PHE A 666 -9.56 -2.41 10.64
C PHE A 666 -10.97 -2.69 10.13
N LEU A 667 -11.13 -3.79 9.40
CA LEU A 667 -12.42 -4.18 8.83
C LEU A 667 -13.18 -5.07 9.81
N PRO A 668 -14.36 -4.66 10.32
CA PRO A 668 -15.16 -5.48 11.23
C PRO A 668 -15.54 -6.82 10.60
N ILE A 669 -15.59 -7.88 11.43
CA ILE A 669 -16.07 -9.19 11.00
C ILE A 669 -17.56 -9.28 11.32
N THR A 670 -18.38 -8.72 10.46
CA THR A 670 -19.83 -8.85 10.53
C THR A 670 -20.37 -9.56 9.30
N SER A 671 -21.61 -9.97 9.36
CA SER A 671 -22.29 -10.68 8.27
C SER A 671 -22.66 -9.80 7.07
N ALA A 672 -22.35 -8.51 7.09
CA ALA A 672 -22.65 -7.57 6.02
C ALA A 672 -21.41 -7.27 5.18
N ASP A 673 -21.44 -7.60 3.89
CA ASP A 673 -20.36 -7.33 2.92
C ASP A 673 -20.09 -5.82 2.68
N ASP A 674 -20.94 -4.92 3.23
CA ASP A 674 -20.90 -3.47 3.00
C ASP A 674 -20.22 -2.66 4.12
N GLU A 675 -19.63 -3.29 5.15
CA GLU A 675 -18.98 -2.54 6.23
C GLU A 675 -17.64 -1.93 5.79
N LYS A 676 -17.47 -0.66 6.16
CA LYS A 676 -16.25 0.09 5.87
C LYS A 676 -15.18 -0.19 6.94
N PRO A 677 -13.89 -0.29 6.56
CA PRO A 677 -12.80 -0.34 7.53
C PRO A 677 -12.84 0.86 8.48
N ARG A 678 -12.56 0.60 9.75
CA ARG A 678 -12.46 1.62 10.80
C ARG A 678 -11.02 2.08 10.96
N LEU A 679 -10.85 3.33 11.34
CA LEU A 679 -9.55 3.84 11.77
C LEU A 679 -9.29 3.45 13.23
N LEU A 680 -8.03 3.50 13.66
CA LEU A 680 -7.57 3.14 14.99
C LEU A 680 -8.42 3.80 16.11
N THR A 681 -8.79 5.05 15.92
CA THR A 681 -9.59 5.83 16.88
C THR A 681 -11.04 5.36 17.04
N LYS A 682 -11.54 4.54 16.12
CA LYS A 682 -12.94 4.07 16.07
C LYS A 682 -13.10 2.58 16.44
N LEU A 683 -12.07 1.96 17.00
CA LEU A 683 -12.11 0.55 17.42
C LEU A 683 -12.79 0.40 18.80
N ASN A 684 -13.47 -0.73 18.97
CA ASN A 684 -14.03 -1.13 20.25
C ASN A 684 -13.23 -2.28 20.85
N GLU A 685 -12.99 -2.21 22.15
CA GLU A 685 -12.36 -3.30 22.92
C GLU A 685 -13.23 -4.56 22.91
N GLY A 686 -12.58 -5.70 22.81
CA GLY A 686 -13.21 -7.02 22.69
C GLY A 686 -13.67 -7.42 21.29
N GLU A 687 -13.83 -6.47 20.36
CA GLU A 687 -14.22 -6.78 18.97
C GLU A 687 -13.05 -7.34 18.16
N VAL A 688 -13.41 -8.09 17.11
CA VAL A 688 -12.45 -8.70 16.17
C VAL A 688 -12.53 -8.00 14.82
N TYR A 689 -11.36 -7.70 14.23
CA TYR A 689 -11.23 -7.00 12.98
C TYR A 689 -10.23 -7.71 12.05
N GLU A 690 -10.47 -7.65 10.74
CA GLU A 690 -9.44 -7.97 9.74
C GLU A 690 -8.49 -6.77 9.61
N LEU A 691 -7.19 -7.05 9.65
CA LEU A 691 -6.14 -6.04 9.52
C LEU A 691 -5.92 -5.67 8.05
N ILE A 692 -6.04 -4.40 7.73
CA ILE A 692 -5.78 -3.81 6.43
C ILE A 692 -4.52 -2.96 6.52
N VAL A 693 -3.62 -3.06 5.54
CA VAL A 693 -2.31 -2.41 5.57
C VAL A 693 -2.08 -1.54 4.34
N THR A 694 -1.50 -0.36 4.56
CA THR A 694 -0.88 0.46 3.53
C THR A 694 0.59 0.67 3.90
N ASN A 695 1.53 0.35 3.00
CA ASN A 695 2.95 0.30 3.32
C ASN A 695 3.86 1.02 2.31
N GLN A 696 5.14 1.15 2.65
CA GLN A 696 6.19 1.79 1.85
C GLN A 696 6.62 0.98 0.61
N ALA A 697 6.15 -0.25 0.45
CA ALA A 697 6.45 -1.09 -0.70
C ALA A 697 5.37 -1.01 -1.80
N GLY A 698 4.36 -0.15 -1.61
CA GLY A 698 3.32 0.11 -2.60
C GLY A 698 2.09 -0.79 -2.48
N LEU A 699 1.87 -1.41 -1.32
CA LEU A 699 0.59 -2.04 -1.01
C LEU A 699 -0.35 -1.00 -0.39
N TYR A 700 -1.49 -0.77 -1.01
CA TYR A 700 -2.49 0.22 -0.58
C TYR A 700 -3.78 -0.48 -0.22
N ARG A 701 -4.26 -0.27 1.01
CA ARG A 701 -5.47 -0.87 1.56
C ARG A 701 -5.54 -2.38 1.36
N TYR A 702 -4.36 -3.02 1.57
CA TYR A 702 -4.18 -4.45 1.34
C TYR A 702 -4.80 -5.26 2.47
N ARG A 703 -5.70 -6.16 2.13
CA ARG A 703 -6.32 -7.12 3.05
C ARG A 703 -5.32 -8.22 3.38
N THR A 704 -4.84 -8.22 4.62
CA THR A 704 -3.84 -9.22 5.07
C THR A 704 -4.44 -10.59 5.33
N GLY A 705 -5.75 -10.66 5.54
CA GLY A 705 -6.46 -11.84 6.01
C GLY A 705 -6.29 -12.11 7.50
N TYR A 706 -5.35 -11.47 8.21
CA TYR A 706 -5.18 -11.67 9.64
C TYR A 706 -6.30 -11.00 10.44
N LEU A 707 -6.82 -11.74 11.42
CA LEU A 707 -7.84 -11.29 12.34
C LEU A 707 -7.19 -10.95 13.68
N ILE A 708 -7.47 -9.76 14.18
CA ILE A 708 -6.98 -9.31 15.48
C ILE A 708 -8.16 -8.98 16.40
N ARG A 709 -8.01 -9.29 17.68
CA ARG A 709 -8.93 -8.87 18.74
C ARG A 709 -8.34 -7.66 19.45
N VAL A 710 -9.12 -6.60 19.58
CA VAL A 710 -8.74 -5.42 20.36
C VAL A 710 -8.82 -5.76 21.84
N GLU A 711 -7.69 -5.75 22.52
CA GLU A 711 -7.59 -6.06 23.95
C GLU A 711 -7.67 -4.79 24.80
N GLU A 712 -6.95 -3.76 24.38
CA GLU A 712 -6.91 -2.46 25.06
C GLU A 712 -6.63 -1.36 24.06
N ARG A 713 -7.31 -0.23 24.19
CA ARG A 713 -7.07 0.97 23.38
C ARG A 713 -6.96 2.19 24.27
N ASN A 714 -5.80 2.85 24.26
CA ASN A 714 -5.56 4.06 25.03
C ASN A 714 -4.89 5.12 24.13
N GLY A 715 -5.70 6.09 23.65
CA GLY A 715 -5.23 7.09 22.70
C GLY A 715 -4.80 6.45 21.36
N GLY A 716 -3.55 6.67 20.96
CA GLY A 716 -2.92 6.04 19.78
C GLY A 716 -2.37 4.64 20.03
N ASN A 717 -2.29 4.16 21.28
CA ASN A 717 -1.77 2.83 21.60
C ASN A 717 -2.85 1.76 21.46
N LEU A 718 -2.62 0.76 20.63
CA LEU A 718 -3.44 -0.43 20.50
C LEU A 718 -2.69 -1.65 21.00
N ILE A 719 -3.29 -2.37 21.95
CA ILE A 719 -2.89 -3.72 22.34
C ILE A 719 -3.91 -4.69 21.75
N PHE A 720 -3.42 -5.70 21.06
CA PHE A 720 -4.24 -6.69 20.38
C PHE A 720 -3.69 -8.11 20.60
N SER A 721 -4.55 -9.10 20.39
CA SER A 721 -4.18 -10.52 20.25
C SER A 721 -4.58 -11.04 18.87
N LEU A 722 -3.94 -12.11 18.42
CA LEU A 722 -4.33 -12.77 17.18
C LEU A 722 -5.61 -13.59 17.41
N ALA A 723 -6.58 -13.41 16.49
CA ALA A 723 -7.85 -14.14 16.50
C ALA A 723 -7.97 -15.15 15.36
N GLY A 724 -6.90 -15.34 14.57
CA GLY A 724 -6.85 -16.28 13.45
C GLY A 724 -6.71 -15.61 12.10
N ARG A 725 -7.16 -16.29 11.06
CA ARG A 725 -7.18 -15.78 9.67
C ARG A 725 -8.57 -15.90 9.05
N ARG A 726 -8.91 -14.95 8.19
CA ARG A 726 -10.14 -14.98 7.41
C ARG A 726 -10.09 -16.20 6.45
N GLY A 727 -11.18 -16.96 6.40
CA GLY A 727 -11.24 -18.16 5.58
C GLY A 727 -10.63 -19.42 6.23
N GLN A 728 -9.98 -19.30 7.39
CA GLN A 728 -9.52 -20.42 8.20
C GLN A 728 -10.53 -20.76 9.33
N SER A 729 -11.77 -20.93 8.94
CA SER A 729 -12.84 -21.38 9.83
C SER A 729 -13.74 -22.37 9.08
N VAL A 730 -14.34 -23.26 9.81
CA VAL A 730 -15.24 -24.28 9.31
C VAL A 730 -16.64 -24.07 9.86
N ALA A 731 -17.62 -24.03 8.97
CA ALA A 731 -19.04 -23.96 9.32
C ALA A 731 -19.62 -25.37 9.33
N VAL A 732 -20.11 -25.84 10.46
CA VAL A 732 -20.66 -27.18 10.61
C VAL A 732 -21.69 -27.23 11.73
N GLY A 733 -22.79 -27.93 11.52
CA GLY A 733 -23.80 -28.18 12.56
C GLY A 733 -24.43 -26.91 13.15
N GLY A 734 -24.56 -25.83 12.37
CA GLY A 734 -25.11 -24.55 12.83
C GLY A 734 -24.10 -23.60 13.47
N ALA A 735 -22.86 -24.03 13.64
CA ALA A 735 -21.78 -23.27 14.26
C ALA A 735 -20.60 -23.03 13.32
N THR A 736 -19.77 -22.01 13.61
CA THR A 736 -18.52 -21.75 12.91
C THR A 736 -17.36 -21.80 13.89
N PHE A 737 -16.34 -22.60 13.57
CA PHE A 737 -15.16 -22.78 14.40
C PHE A 737 -13.90 -22.29 13.69
N SER A 738 -13.16 -21.43 14.33
CA SER A 738 -11.81 -21.04 13.92
C SER A 738 -10.79 -22.12 14.30
N GLU A 739 -9.61 -22.06 13.70
CA GLU A 739 -8.47 -22.91 14.07
C GLU A 739 -8.15 -22.82 15.55
N ASP A 740 -8.14 -21.62 16.15
CA ASP A 740 -7.90 -21.46 17.59
C ASP A 740 -8.98 -22.14 18.45
N ALA A 741 -10.24 -22.08 18.03
CA ALA A 741 -11.32 -22.77 18.74
C ALA A 741 -11.10 -24.30 18.74
N ILE A 742 -10.73 -24.87 17.60
CA ILE A 742 -10.41 -26.32 17.50
C ILE A 742 -9.17 -26.65 18.35
N TYR A 743 -8.11 -25.83 18.24
CA TYR A 743 -6.90 -26.02 19.06
C TYR A 743 -7.21 -26.04 20.56
N GLN A 744 -8.05 -25.13 21.08
CA GLN A 744 -8.43 -25.12 22.50
C GLN A 744 -9.15 -26.42 22.90
N VAL A 745 -9.95 -26.99 22.03
CA VAL A 745 -10.62 -28.28 22.28
C VAL A 745 -9.62 -29.43 22.25
N VAL A 746 -8.66 -29.41 21.33
CA VAL A 746 -7.56 -30.40 21.28
C VAL A 746 -6.79 -30.37 22.60
N VAL A 747 -6.36 -29.21 23.08
CA VAL A 747 -5.61 -29.07 24.35
C VAL A 747 -6.42 -29.57 25.54
N LYS A 748 -7.68 -29.12 25.70
CA LYS A 748 -8.55 -29.56 26.80
C LYS A 748 -8.76 -31.07 26.81
N THR A 749 -8.89 -31.66 25.64
CA THR A 749 -9.07 -33.11 25.51
C THR A 749 -7.77 -33.85 25.84
N ALA A 750 -6.64 -33.35 25.30
CA ALA A 750 -5.33 -33.90 25.60
C ALA A 750 -5.05 -33.88 27.13
N ASP A 751 -5.31 -32.75 27.79
CA ASP A 751 -5.15 -32.62 29.26
C ASP A 751 -6.07 -33.58 30.00
N LYS A 752 -7.34 -33.68 29.60
CA LYS A 752 -8.33 -34.55 30.27
C LYS A 752 -7.93 -36.03 30.29
N TYR A 753 -7.31 -36.48 29.21
CA TYR A 753 -6.96 -37.88 29.01
C TYR A 753 -5.47 -38.20 29.16
N GLY A 754 -4.62 -37.19 29.38
CA GLY A 754 -3.17 -37.35 29.41
C GLY A 754 -2.59 -37.76 28.04
N LEU A 755 -3.17 -37.26 26.94
CA LEU A 755 -2.72 -37.57 25.61
C LEU A 755 -1.52 -36.69 25.23
N ASP A 756 -0.52 -37.30 24.60
CA ASP A 756 0.57 -36.56 23.98
C ASP A 756 0.31 -36.36 22.48
N VAL A 757 -0.28 -35.19 22.16
CA VAL A 757 -0.60 -34.79 20.77
C VAL A 757 0.55 -33.97 20.19
N ALA A 758 1.19 -34.50 19.16
CA ALA A 758 2.26 -33.83 18.42
C ALA A 758 1.74 -32.71 17.53
N ASP A 759 0.61 -32.97 16.84
CA ASP A 759 -0.02 -32.03 15.93
C ASP A 759 -1.48 -32.42 15.66
N PHE A 760 -2.22 -31.58 14.91
CA PHE A 760 -3.60 -31.87 14.54
C PHE A 760 -3.96 -31.23 13.21
N ALA A 761 -4.96 -31.80 12.55
CA ALA A 761 -5.61 -31.18 11.39
C ALA A 761 -7.11 -31.37 11.45
N PHE A 762 -7.86 -30.54 10.74
CA PHE A 762 -9.32 -30.62 10.71
C PHE A 762 -9.93 -30.15 9.39
N TYR A 763 -11.09 -30.69 9.07
CA TYR A 763 -11.94 -30.25 7.97
C TYR A 763 -13.39 -30.57 8.28
N ALA A 764 -14.31 -29.97 7.52
CA ALA A 764 -15.71 -30.38 7.55
C ALA A 764 -16.21 -30.70 6.13
N ASP A 765 -17.11 -31.65 6.08
CA ASP A 765 -17.83 -32.06 4.89
C ASP A 765 -19.35 -32.23 5.21
N GLU A 766 -20.10 -32.79 4.27
CA GLU A 766 -21.53 -33.04 4.45
C GLU A 766 -21.85 -33.98 5.63
N THR A 767 -20.87 -34.75 6.10
CA THR A 767 -21.00 -35.73 7.17
C THR A 767 -20.67 -35.17 8.58
N GLY A 768 -20.09 -33.96 8.66
CA GLY A 768 -19.75 -33.31 9.92
C GLY A 768 -18.32 -32.80 10.00
N LEU A 769 -17.85 -32.55 11.22
CA LEU A 769 -16.47 -32.13 11.52
C LEU A 769 -15.55 -33.35 11.68
N THR A 770 -14.44 -33.38 10.96
CA THR A 770 -13.40 -34.41 11.10
C THR A 770 -12.14 -33.77 11.68
N ILE A 771 -11.60 -34.40 12.72
CA ILE A 771 -10.36 -34.00 13.39
C ILE A 771 -9.38 -35.16 13.26
N LEU A 772 -8.17 -34.84 12.83
CA LEU A 772 -7.05 -35.75 12.65
C LEU A 772 -5.99 -35.40 13.70
N LEU A 773 -5.75 -36.26 14.65
CA LEU A 773 -4.76 -36.07 15.71
C LEU A 773 -3.48 -36.82 15.37
N GLU A 774 -2.34 -36.18 15.48
CA GLU A 774 -1.03 -36.79 15.31
C GLU A 774 -0.42 -37.08 16.70
N PRO A 775 -0.23 -38.34 17.08
CA PRO A 775 0.43 -38.67 18.34
C PRO A 775 1.94 -38.49 18.24
N THR A 776 2.61 -38.29 19.37
CA THR A 776 4.07 -38.27 19.42
C THR A 776 4.66 -39.66 19.21
N ASP A 777 4.04 -40.71 19.78
CA ASP A 777 4.46 -42.09 19.69
C ASP A 777 3.29 -43.06 19.52
N LEU A 778 3.42 -44.05 18.64
CA LEU A 778 2.38 -45.04 18.38
C LEU A 778 2.22 -46.06 19.50
N THR A 779 3.28 -46.37 20.25
CA THR A 779 3.23 -47.33 21.35
C THR A 779 2.38 -46.75 22.48
N GLU A 780 2.64 -45.52 22.88
CA GLU A 780 1.85 -44.79 23.88
C GLU A 780 0.39 -44.65 23.42
N LEU A 781 0.14 -44.34 22.17
CA LEU A 781 -1.20 -44.29 21.60
C LEU A 781 -1.90 -45.64 21.66
N SER A 782 -1.22 -46.74 21.28
CA SER A 782 -1.78 -48.09 21.32
C SER A 782 -2.19 -48.51 22.74
N ASP A 783 -1.32 -48.25 23.70
CA ASP A 783 -1.60 -48.53 25.12
C ASP A 783 -2.77 -47.68 25.63
N PHE A 784 -2.85 -46.44 25.22
CA PHE A 784 -3.95 -45.54 25.54
C PHE A 784 -5.28 -46.02 24.95
N LEU A 785 -5.33 -46.42 23.71
CA LEU A 785 -6.54 -46.87 23.00
C LEU A 785 -7.03 -48.25 23.51
N CYS A 786 -6.17 -49.06 24.12
CA CYS A 786 -6.60 -50.27 24.83
C CYS A 786 -7.52 -49.93 26.03
N ASN A 787 -7.37 -48.74 26.60
CA ASN A 787 -8.13 -48.34 27.78
C ASN A 787 -9.27 -47.32 27.47
N ASN A 788 -9.21 -46.65 26.33
CA ASN A 788 -10.12 -45.58 25.98
C ASN A 788 -10.57 -45.70 24.50
N ALA A 789 -11.82 -45.96 24.28
CA ALA A 789 -12.34 -45.98 22.91
C ALA A 789 -12.30 -44.61 22.27
N THR A 790 -11.95 -44.53 20.99
CA THR A 790 -11.93 -43.27 20.21
C THR A 790 -13.26 -42.51 20.27
N GLU A 791 -14.37 -43.21 20.39
CA GLU A 791 -15.72 -42.65 20.52
C GLU A 791 -15.88 -41.82 21.83
N VAL A 792 -15.25 -42.20 22.92
CA VAL A 792 -15.27 -41.47 24.19
C VAL A 792 -14.51 -40.15 24.05
N ILE A 793 -13.44 -40.14 23.28
CA ILE A 793 -12.68 -38.95 22.98
C ILE A 793 -13.52 -38.01 22.10
N ALA A 794 -14.18 -38.57 21.06
CA ALA A 794 -15.07 -37.81 20.17
C ALA A 794 -16.23 -37.17 20.95
N ASP A 795 -16.83 -37.89 21.87
CA ASP A 795 -17.88 -37.35 22.75
C ASP A 795 -17.38 -36.17 23.61
N SER A 796 -16.12 -36.24 24.11
CA SER A 796 -15.52 -35.13 24.85
C SER A 796 -15.19 -33.91 23.94
N PHE A 797 -14.75 -34.13 22.71
CA PHE A 797 -14.62 -33.06 21.74
C PHE A 797 -15.95 -32.37 21.49
N ASP A 798 -17.02 -33.13 21.26
CA ASP A 798 -18.35 -32.58 21.05
C ASP A 798 -18.86 -31.80 22.27
N GLU A 799 -18.58 -32.29 23.48
CA GLU A 799 -18.92 -31.60 24.75
C GLU A 799 -18.22 -30.23 24.82
N PHE A 800 -16.92 -30.18 24.56
CA PHE A 800 -16.13 -28.93 24.60
C PHE A 800 -16.51 -27.96 23.46
N LEU A 801 -16.80 -28.48 22.29
CA LEU A 801 -17.29 -27.65 21.15
C LEU A 801 -18.63 -26.99 21.49
N ARG A 802 -19.58 -27.73 22.13
CA ARG A 802 -20.87 -27.20 22.60
C ARG A 802 -20.74 -26.18 23.73
N GLN A 803 -19.77 -26.34 24.63
CA GLN A 803 -19.51 -25.34 25.67
C GLN A 803 -19.08 -23.99 25.08
N GLY A 804 -18.34 -24.02 23.95
CA GLY A 804 -17.92 -22.82 23.22
C GLY A 804 -18.98 -22.26 22.27
N ASN A 805 -19.94 -23.11 21.82
CA ASN A 805 -20.98 -22.70 20.88
C ASN A 805 -22.23 -23.60 21.01
N THR A 806 -23.30 -23.04 21.61
CA THR A 806 -24.56 -23.76 21.90
C THR A 806 -25.33 -24.19 20.66
N ASP A 807 -25.07 -23.57 19.52
CA ASP A 807 -25.74 -23.87 18.25
C ASP A 807 -25.15 -25.11 17.55
N TYR A 808 -24.04 -25.63 18.02
CA TYR A 808 -23.39 -26.81 17.45
C TYR A 808 -24.21 -28.09 17.70
N THR A 809 -24.73 -28.69 16.63
CA THR A 809 -25.58 -29.88 16.65
C THR A 809 -24.96 -31.11 15.99
N ALA A 810 -23.87 -30.93 15.24
CA ALA A 810 -23.19 -32.04 14.57
C ALA A 810 -22.40 -32.92 15.55
N ARG A 811 -21.87 -34.05 15.03
CA ARG A 811 -20.88 -34.88 15.74
C ARG A 811 -19.54 -34.76 15.04
N CYS A 812 -18.46 -34.79 15.86
CA CYS A 812 -17.12 -34.86 15.34
C CYS A 812 -16.68 -36.31 15.12
N LYS A 813 -15.82 -36.52 14.12
CA LYS A 813 -15.11 -37.78 13.89
C LYS A 813 -13.64 -37.56 14.20
N ILE A 814 -13.02 -38.46 14.92
CA ILE A 814 -11.61 -38.41 15.28
C ILE A 814 -10.89 -39.55 14.59
N PHE A 815 -9.78 -39.25 13.95
CA PHE A 815 -8.84 -40.21 13.39
C PHE A 815 -7.44 -39.89 13.89
N TRP A 816 -6.57 -40.90 13.89
CA TRP A 816 -5.19 -40.76 14.29
C TRP A 816 -4.30 -40.81 13.06
N ASN A 817 -3.47 -39.77 12.86
CA ASN A 817 -2.44 -39.80 11.83
C ASN A 817 -1.18 -40.57 12.32
N MET A 818 -0.39 -41.02 11.37
CA MET A 818 0.96 -41.53 11.66
C MET A 818 1.82 -40.42 12.24
N PRO A 819 2.69 -40.70 13.22
CA PRO A 819 3.67 -39.72 13.69
C PRO A 819 4.47 -39.11 12.54
N GLN A 820 4.80 -37.83 12.63
CA GLN A 820 5.52 -37.03 11.64
C GLN A 820 4.76 -36.79 10.33
N THR A 821 3.44 -36.96 10.30
CA THR A 821 2.63 -36.67 9.11
C THR A 821 2.72 -35.19 8.71
N HIS A 822 2.67 -34.25 9.66
CA HIS A 822 2.82 -32.83 9.39
C HIS A 822 4.24 -32.49 8.90
N LEU A 823 5.26 -33.11 9.47
CA LEU A 823 6.64 -32.96 9.01
C LEU A 823 6.80 -33.46 7.57
N LEU A 824 6.26 -34.62 7.26
CA LEU A 824 6.29 -35.17 5.91
C LEU A 824 5.54 -34.30 4.92
N TYR A 825 4.39 -33.74 5.31
CA TYR A 825 3.65 -32.81 4.46
C TYR A 825 4.47 -31.54 4.17
N ARG A 826 5.09 -30.96 5.19
CA ARG A 826 5.97 -29.79 5.04
C ARG A 826 7.14 -30.09 4.11
N ASP A 827 7.82 -31.22 4.26
CA ASP A 827 8.97 -31.58 3.44
C ASP A 827 8.57 -31.85 2.00
N LEU A 828 7.39 -32.46 1.77
CA LEU A 828 6.82 -32.60 0.43
C LEU A 828 6.55 -31.24 -0.22
N ARG A 829 5.99 -30.29 0.51
CA ARG A 829 5.73 -28.94 0.05
C ARG A 829 7.03 -28.19 -0.22
N ARG A 830 8.01 -28.28 0.69
CA ARG A 830 9.34 -27.71 0.51
C ARG A 830 9.98 -28.17 -0.80
N TYR A 831 9.93 -29.47 -1.07
CA TYR A 831 10.50 -30.05 -2.29
C TYR A 831 9.76 -29.57 -3.55
N ARG A 832 8.44 -29.57 -3.55
CA ARG A 832 7.65 -29.16 -4.72
C ARG A 832 7.76 -27.68 -5.04
N GLU A 833 7.75 -26.84 -4.03
CA GLU A 833 7.63 -25.38 -4.15
C GLU A 833 8.96 -24.67 -4.01
N GLN A 834 10.02 -25.40 -3.68
CA GLN A 834 11.34 -24.84 -3.42
C GLN A 834 11.31 -23.69 -2.39
N ALA A 835 10.44 -23.81 -1.38
CA ALA A 835 10.29 -22.86 -0.30
C ALA A 835 11.23 -23.18 0.88
N ALA A 836 11.59 -22.19 1.68
CA ALA A 836 12.31 -22.45 2.93
C ALA A 836 11.40 -23.19 3.93
N PRO A 837 11.94 -24.03 4.82
CA PRO A 837 11.15 -24.78 5.80
C PRO A 837 10.18 -23.91 6.60
N TYR A 838 10.63 -22.72 6.99
CA TYR A 838 9.88 -21.79 7.82
C TYR A 838 8.88 -20.87 7.06
N GLN A 839 8.77 -21.04 5.74
CA GLN A 839 7.77 -20.36 4.92
C GLN A 839 6.47 -21.16 4.80
N ILE A 840 6.50 -22.44 5.15
CA ILE A 840 5.36 -23.33 5.10
C ILE A 840 4.72 -23.36 6.47
N GLU A 841 3.49 -22.86 6.58
CA GLU A 841 2.73 -22.89 7.82
C GLU A 841 2.22 -24.31 8.10
N PRO A 842 1.99 -24.67 9.39
CA PRO A 842 1.33 -25.92 9.75
C PRO A 842 -0.05 -26.05 9.07
N ALA A 843 -0.34 -27.23 8.55
CA ALA A 843 -1.58 -27.48 7.81
C ALA A 843 -2.71 -27.95 8.73
N HIS A 844 -3.16 -27.12 9.63
CA HIS A 844 -4.25 -27.49 10.55
C HIS A 844 -5.61 -27.47 9.86
N PHE A 845 -5.94 -26.42 9.11
CA PHE A 845 -7.17 -26.37 8.33
C PHE A 845 -6.99 -26.94 6.94
N LEU A 846 -7.63 -28.09 6.68
CA LEU A 846 -7.55 -28.79 5.39
C LEU A 846 -8.65 -28.28 4.44
N ASN A 847 -8.37 -27.20 3.73
CA ASN A 847 -9.31 -26.47 2.86
C ASN A 847 -9.22 -26.84 1.37
N THR A 848 -8.39 -27.78 1.00
CA THR A 848 -8.26 -28.25 -0.37
C THR A 848 -8.36 -29.78 -0.45
N PRO A 849 -8.87 -30.36 -1.56
CA PRO A 849 -8.91 -31.82 -1.75
C PRO A 849 -7.52 -32.49 -1.63
N GLU A 850 -6.46 -31.80 -2.06
CA GLU A 850 -5.09 -32.30 -1.97
C GLU A 850 -4.64 -32.44 -0.52
N LYS A 851 -4.86 -31.42 0.32
CA LYS A 851 -4.56 -31.47 1.75
C LYS A 851 -5.35 -32.61 2.41
N ILE A 852 -6.67 -32.64 2.21
CA ILE A 852 -7.55 -33.67 2.78
C ILE A 852 -7.03 -35.06 2.38
N ASN A 853 -6.78 -35.30 1.09
CA ASN A 853 -6.29 -36.58 0.62
C ASN A 853 -4.96 -36.99 1.25
N PHE A 854 -4.01 -36.04 1.35
CA PHE A 854 -2.72 -36.34 1.98
C PHE A 854 -2.88 -36.81 3.43
N PHE A 855 -3.58 -36.05 4.25
CA PHE A 855 -3.73 -36.37 5.66
C PHE A 855 -4.62 -37.60 5.89
N THR A 856 -5.64 -37.85 5.08
CA THR A 856 -6.50 -39.03 5.22
C THR A 856 -5.80 -40.31 4.75
N HIS A 857 -4.85 -40.23 3.80
CA HIS A 857 -4.02 -41.37 3.41
C HIS A 857 -2.97 -41.76 4.47
N ASN A 858 -2.65 -40.86 5.39
CA ASN A 858 -1.71 -41.10 6.49
C ASN A 858 -2.42 -41.44 7.82
N ILE A 859 -3.68 -41.84 7.78
CA ILE A 859 -4.39 -42.34 8.96
C ILE A 859 -3.80 -43.67 9.39
N TRP A 860 -3.42 -43.72 10.68
CA TRP A 860 -3.02 -44.96 11.33
C TRP A 860 -4.21 -45.92 11.46
N SER A 861 -4.13 -47.08 10.89
CA SER A 861 -5.08 -48.17 11.11
C SER A 861 -4.44 -49.20 11.98
N GLN A 862 -4.98 -49.45 13.16
CA GLN A 862 -4.63 -50.67 13.89
C GLN A 862 -4.97 -51.85 12.96
N SER A 863 -3.96 -52.55 12.44
CA SER A 863 -4.15 -53.87 11.86
C SER A 863 -4.58 -54.80 13.00
N ILE A 864 -5.88 -55.07 13.01
CA ILE A 864 -6.45 -56.10 13.88
C ILE A 864 -5.85 -57.45 13.56
#